data_737c98432e872d85104fd7e54bccbb92
#
_entry.id   737c98432e872d85104fd7e54bccbb92
#
_cell.length_a   1.000
_cell.length_b   1.000
_cell.length_c   1.000
_cell.angle_alpha   90.00
_cell.angle_beta   90.00
_cell.angle_gamma   90.00
#
_symmetry.space_group_name_H-M   'P 1'
#
loop_
_entity.id
_entity.type
_entity.pdbx_description
1 polymer ?
#
loop_
_entity_poly.entity_id
_entity_poly.type
_entity_poly.pdbx_seq_one_letter_code
_entity_poly.pdbx_strand_id
1 'polypeptide(L)'
;MNASPSTFWQIESVWLFYLVAALAAGLFTFGVLARVRVWVRGLRSKGGLLSWRGLERVLLDAFLGKRILKGDIAAGMMHLLILWGFLVLFAGTVLRTADEYVLSFLEGSVYLIFSLCLEIAGVMLVVGLLWAMIRRYVQRVSRLERRPEDLLVPIWLLLAALSGFLTEGVRLAAQAPSWAGWSFAGYWVSHLWSPSDPPVSLYPYFWWSHAFISLGFIAAIPYSKLFHILAAPLHIYLSDEPALLVPTEMQGDEGEAYSFRDLISFDACTRCGRCVEVCPSTGAGEPFAPRDFMLWAGTHQGCFDIGKVWHCTTCRACLEVCPLYIAVPDSIHHARSKVIEDGKQVPPLLIKTLEKLFKYNNPWEGSRKNRTKWAEDLDINDFSKTKKSEGLCYFVGCTTSIETRAQGLARSFSRILQHADIPFGILGKKEPCCGDIARRVGEDALFEEQAEACLDIFAEFGVEEVVVSSPHCFHTFRNEYPALQSMTGKDEPLDLGILHYSQFLNKVLRNGSLRFDKPLDLTVTYHDPCYLGRYNDIYEAPREVITSIPGVKLVEMSHNRSESLCCGGGGGRMWQEDLDADEKMSEIRISEAAATKAQVMVTACPLCLIMLEDAAKTNGLEDSLRVMDLNELVEMALDHQ
;
A
#
# COMPACT_ATOMS: atom_id res chain seq x y z
N MET A 1 50.25 -4.14 20.07
CA MET A 1 49.30 -4.70 21.06
C MET A 1 48.82 -6.02 20.51
N ASN A 2 49.05 -7.13 21.22
CA ASN A 2 48.52 -8.44 20.81
C ASN A 2 47.08 -8.57 21.26
N ALA A 3 46.18 -7.80 20.59
CA ALA A 3 44.75 -7.87 20.84
C ALA A 3 44.17 -8.95 19.92
N SER A 4 43.56 -9.99 20.48
CA SER A 4 42.91 -11.08 19.76
C SER A 4 41.68 -11.57 20.52
N PRO A 5 40.67 -12.11 19.83
CA PRO A 5 39.48 -12.65 20.47
C PRO A 5 39.81 -13.99 21.18
N SER A 6 39.09 -14.28 22.26
CA SER A 6 39.13 -15.58 22.94
C SER A 6 37.73 -16.17 23.00
N THR A 7 37.38 -17.10 22.09
CA THR A 7 36.02 -17.58 21.87
C THR A 7 35.49 -18.45 23.01
N PHE A 8 36.27 -19.42 23.46
CA PHE A 8 35.89 -20.41 24.46
C PHE A 8 36.71 -20.30 25.75
N TRP A 9 37.04 -19.05 26.15
CA TRP A 9 37.79 -18.83 27.39
C TRP A 9 37.01 -19.43 28.57
N GLN A 10 37.64 -20.29 29.37
CA GLN A 10 37.04 -20.97 30.53
C GLN A 10 35.82 -21.89 30.19
N ILE A 11 35.66 -22.31 28.94
CA ILE A 11 34.54 -23.19 28.52
C ILE A 11 35.13 -24.57 28.15
N GLU A 12 34.83 -25.57 28.96
CA GLU A 12 35.30 -26.94 28.75
C GLU A 12 34.39 -27.75 27.79
N SER A 13 33.09 -27.50 27.81
CA SER A 13 32.07 -28.28 27.06
C SER A 13 31.77 -27.70 25.69
N VAL A 14 32.78 -27.42 24.87
CA VAL A 14 32.65 -26.81 23.54
C VAL A 14 31.80 -27.67 22.59
N TRP A 15 31.87 -29.01 22.69
CA TRP A 15 31.04 -29.91 21.88
C TRP A 15 29.54 -29.71 22.09
N LEU A 16 29.11 -29.38 23.33
CA LEU A 16 27.71 -29.12 23.66
C LEU A 16 27.23 -27.84 22.98
N PHE A 17 28.08 -26.82 22.87
CA PHE A 17 27.75 -25.61 22.12
C PHE A 17 27.42 -25.91 20.65
N TYR A 18 28.24 -26.75 19.98
CA TYR A 18 27.98 -27.13 18.59
C TYR A 18 26.67 -27.93 18.44
N LEU A 19 26.37 -28.80 19.39
CA LEU A 19 25.12 -29.56 19.36
C LEU A 19 23.92 -28.63 19.47
N VAL A 20 23.93 -27.68 20.40
CA VAL A 20 22.84 -26.69 20.58
C VAL A 20 22.75 -25.76 19.37
N ALA A 21 23.89 -25.31 18.82
CA ALA A 21 23.92 -24.49 17.62
C ALA A 21 23.35 -25.22 16.38
N ALA A 22 23.69 -26.49 16.20
CA ALA A 22 23.17 -27.33 15.12
C ALA A 22 21.65 -27.54 15.27
N LEU A 23 21.17 -27.76 16.50
CA LEU A 23 19.74 -27.88 16.78
C LEU A 23 19.00 -26.54 16.47
N ALA A 24 19.54 -25.41 16.91
CA ALA A 24 18.97 -24.10 16.64
C ALA A 24 18.92 -23.79 15.14
N ALA A 25 20.00 -24.08 14.40
CA ALA A 25 20.05 -23.94 12.95
C ALA A 25 19.05 -24.88 12.24
N GLY A 26 18.92 -26.11 12.72
CA GLY A 26 17.93 -27.07 12.21
C GLY A 26 16.49 -26.58 12.38
N LEU A 27 16.13 -26.10 13.57
CA LEU A 27 14.81 -25.53 13.86
C LEU A 27 14.53 -24.27 13.01
N PHE A 28 15.53 -23.38 12.90
CA PHE A 28 15.41 -22.19 12.03
C PHE A 28 15.16 -22.59 10.58
N THR A 29 16.00 -23.49 10.03
CA THR A 29 15.88 -23.94 8.63
C THR A 29 14.54 -24.63 8.38
N PHE A 30 14.12 -25.51 9.27
CA PHE A 30 12.82 -26.17 9.17
C PHE A 30 11.66 -25.17 9.14
N GLY A 31 11.67 -24.17 10.05
CA GLY A 31 10.64 -23.13 10.09
C GLY A 31 10.61 -22.27 8.83
N VAL A 32 11.80 -21.86 8.32
CA VAL A 32 11.90 -21.10 7.05
C VAL A 32 11.35 -21.92 5.89
N LEU A 33 11.76 -23.20 5.76
CA LEU A 33 11.26 -24.06 4.69
C LEU A 33 9.75 -24.29 4.75
N ALA A 34 9.19 -24.39 5.96
CA ALA A 34 7.74 -24.49 6.15
C ALA A 34 7.01 -23.25 5.60
N ARG A 35 7.53 -22.03 5.85
CA ARG A 35 6.97 -20.78 5.32
C ARG A 35 7.12 -20.68 3.79
N VAL A 36 8.32 -20.97 3.29
CA VAL A 36 8.60 -20.96 1.84
C VAL A 36 7.69 -21.94 1.09
N ARG A 37 7.42 -23.12 1.64
CA ARG A 37 6.44 -24.07 1.04
C ARG A 37 5.05 -23.47 0.87
N VAL A 38 4.60 -22.66 1.81
CA VAL A 38 3.32 -21.93 1.68
C VAL A 38 3.41 -20.91 0.55
N TRP A 39 4.46 -20.10 0.53
CA TRP A 39 4.63 -19.06 -0.50
C TRP A 39 4.67 -19.63 -1.93
N VAL A 40 5.39 -20.74 -2.12
CA VAL A 40 5.55 -21.40 -3.45
C VAL A 40 4.20 -21.89 -4.02
N ARG A 41 3.20 -22.16 -3.20
CA ARG A 41 1.86 -22.52 -3.69
C ARG A 41 1.21 -21.39 -4.50
N GLY A 42 1.49 -20.12 -4.16
CA GLY A 42 1.03 -18.96 -4.92
C GLY A 42 1.84 -18.64 -6.18
N LEU A 43 2.90 -19.44 -6.49
CA LEU A 43 3.74 -19.24 -7.67
C LEU A 43 3.04 -19.70 -8.94
N ARG A 44 2.42 -18.77 -9.67
CA ARG A 44 1.70 -19.03 -10.93
C ARG A 44 2.30 -18.32 -12.15
N SER A 45 3.36 -17.51 -11.96
CA SER A 45 3.92 -16.65 -13.02
C SER A 45 5.32 -17.05 -13.47
N LYS A 46 5.57 -16.93 -14.79
CA LYS A 46 6.89 -17.03 -15.42
C LYS A 46 7.65 -15.68 -15.42
N GLY A 47 7.32 -14.75 -14.54
CA GLY A 47 7.97 -13.44 -14.44
C GLY A 47 9.45 -13.54 -14.04
N GLY A 48 10.31 -12.70 -14.63
CA GLY A 48 11.72 -12.63 -14.28
C GLY A 48 11.93 -12.11 -12.86
N LEU A 49 12.54 -12.92 -12.00
CA LEU A 49 12.79 -12.62 -10.59
C LEU A 49 13.87 -11.52 -10.36
N LEU A 50 14.56 -11.04 -11.39
CA LEU A 50 15.67 -10.09 -11.23
C LEU A 50 15.25 -8.68 -11.65
N SER A 51 15.09 -7.79 -10.67
CA SER A 51 14.79 -6.36 -10.86
C SER A 51 15.82 -5.48 -10.14
N TRP A 52 16.54 -4.63 -10.89
CA TRP A 52 17.43 -3.62 -10.30
C TRP A 52 16.68 -2.60 -9.45
N ARG A 53 15.47 -2.23 -9.86
CA ARG A 53 14.58 -1.33 -9.08
C ARG A 53 14.16 -1.97 -7.76
N GLY A 54 13.87 -3.28 -7.77
CA GLY A 54 13.58 -4.02 -6.54
C GLY A 54 14.76 -3.99 -5.56
N LEU A 55 16.00 -4.18 -6.06
CA LEU A 55 17.21 -4.10 -5.24
C LEU A 55 17.42 -2.69 -4.66
N GLU A 56 17.27 -1.65 -5.46
CA GLU A 56 17.34 -0.26 -5.02
C GLU A 56 16.34 0.03 -3.89
N ARG A 57 15.10 -0.44 -4.02
CA ARG A 57 14.09 -0.30 -2.96
C ARG A 57 14.48 -1.01 -1.68
N VAL A 58 14.99 -2.23 -1.76
CA VAL A 58 15.48 -2.94 -0.56
C VAL A 58 16.56 -2.12 0.14
N LEU A 59 17.51 -1.57 -0.60
CA LEU A 59 18.56 -0.72 -0.03
C LEU A 59 18.00 0.54 0.63
N LEU A 60 17.11 1.27 -0.08
CA LEU A 60 16.59 2.55 0.39
C LEU A 60 15.53 2.38 1.50
N ASP A 61 14.61 1.43 1.38
CA ASP A 61 13.45 1.34 2.26
C ASP A 61 13.62 0.32 3.37
N ALA A 62 14.26 -0.84 3.14
CA ALA A 62 14.53 -1.81 4.20
C ALA A 62 15.75 -1.42 5.02
N PHE A 63 16.90 -1.13 4.39
CA PHE A 63 18.16 -0.88 5.12
C PHE A 63 18.33 0.58 5.56
N LEU A 64 18.02 1.57 4.70
CA LEU A 64 18.11 2.99 5.06
C LEU A 64 16.80 3.53 5.67
N GLY A 65 15.71 2.76 5.62
CA GLY A 65 14.45 3.08 6.29
C GLY A 65 13.75 4.32 5.74
N LYS A 66 13.99 4.74 4.49
CA LYS A 66 13.47 5.97 3.89
C LYS A 66 11.95 6.10 4.06
N ARG A 67 11.20 5.03 3.77
CA ARG A 67 9.74 5.03 3.85
C ARG A 67 9.23 5.00 5.30
N ILE A 68 9.95 4.34 6.21
CA ILE A 68 9.62 4.34 7.64
C ILE A 68 9.81 5.74 8.24
N LEU A 69 10.91 6.41 7.88
CA LEU A 69 11.23 7.78 8.33
C LEU A 69 10.24 8.79 7.80
N LYS A 70 9.83 8.70 6.52
CA LYS A 70 8.87 9.63 5.90
C LYS A 70 7.54 9.66 6.65
N GLY A 71 7.06 8.52 7.13
CA GLY A 71 5.75 8.44 7.79
C GLY A 71 5.77 8.79 9.30
N ASP A 72 6.88 8.51 10.01
CA ASP A 72 7.06 8.79 11.46
C ASP A 72 8.55 8.74 11.78
N ILE A 73 9.18 9.91 11.87
CA ILE A 73 10.63 10.06 12.10
C ILE A 73 11.06 9.35 13.38
N ALA A 74 10.29 9.49 14.46
CA ALA A 74 10.62 8.89 15.75
C ALA A 74 10.57 7.34 15.68
N ALA A 75 9.55 6.78 15.05
CA ALA A 75 9.49 5.33 14.81
C ALA A 75 10.59 4.85 13.86
N GLY A 76 10.93 5.65 12.85
CA GLY A 76 11.99 5.34 11.90
C GLY A 76 13.37 5.28 12.56
N MET A 77 13.74 6.31 13.32
CA MET A 77 15.02 6.36 14.05
C MET A 77 15.14 5.22 15.07
N MET A 78 14.09 5.00 15.85
CA MET A 78 14.01 3.88 16.78
C MET A 78 14.23 2.52 16.06
N HIS A 79 13.55 2.30 14.93
CA HIS A 79 13.69 1.07 14.15
C HIS A 79 15.09 0.92 13.55
N LEU A 80 15.70 1.98 13.04
CA LEU A 80 17.07 1.96 12.50
C LEU A 80 18.11 1.61 13.57
N LEU A 81 17.96 2.11 14.80
CA LEU A 81 18.82 1.74 15.92
C LEU A 81 18.74 0.24 16.21
N ILE A 82 17.53 -0.34 16.21
CA ILE A 82 17.33 -1.78 16.42
C ILE A 82 17.87 -2.57 15.23
N LEU A 83 17.54 -2.17 14.00
CA LEU A 83 17.94 -2.87 12.79
C LEU A 83 19.46 -2.93 12.64
N TRP A 84 20.14 -1.79 12.65
CA TRP A 84 21.58 -1.73 12.47
C TRP A 84 22.33 -2.29 13.67
N GLY A 85 21.84 -2.07 14.89
CA GLY A 85 22.38 -2.73 16.07
C GLY A 85 22.36 -4.25 15.94
N PHE A 86 21.23 -4.81 15.56
CA PHE A 86 21.07 -6.26 15.35
C PHE A 86 21.93 -6.78 14.17
N LEU A 87 21.90 -6.12 13.02
CA LEU A 87 22.64 -6.56 11.83
C LEU A 87 24.16 -6.55 12.03
N VAL A 88 24.70 -5.53 12.70
CA VAL A 88 26.13 -5.42 12.97
C VAL A 88 26.56 -6.50 13.98
N LEU A 89 25.78 -6.73 15.04
CA LEU A 89 26.05 -7.82 16.00
C LEU A 89 25.99 -9.21 15.33
N PHE A 90 25.00 -9.42 14.48
CA PHE A 90 24.88 -10.67 13.71
C PHE A 90 26.05 -10.86 12.74
N ALA A 91 26.41 -9.82 11.98
CA ALA A 91 27.59 -9.83 11.11
C ALA A 91 28.87 -10.06 11.90
N GLY A 92 28.97 -9.50 13.10
CA GLY A 92 30.07 -9.75 14.02
C GLY A 92 30.20 -11.22 14.41
N THR A 93 29.08 -11.89 14.69
CA THR A 93 29.07 -13.33 14.97
C THR A 93 29.53 -14.14 13.76
N VAL A 94 29.07 -13.79 12.55
CA VAL A 94 29.52 -14.45 11.30
C VAL A 94 31.02 -14.24 11.06
N LEU A 95 31.50 -12.99 11.19
CA LEU A 95 32.93 -12.67 11.01
C LEU A 95 33.79 -13.37 12.05
N ARG A 96 33.32 -13.44 13.29
CA ARG A 96 34.06 -14.17 14.35
C ARG A 96 34.13 -15.68 14.06
N THR A 97 33.05 -16.25 13.55
CA THR A 97 33.03 -17.65 13.12
C THR A 97 34.00 -17.88 11.95
N ALA A 98 34.03 -16.97 10.97
CA ALA A 98 34.96 -17.03 9.86
C ALA A 98 36.42 -16.91 10.33
N ASP A 99 36.70 -16.02 11.28
CA ASP A 99 38.03 -15.86 11.88
C ASP A 99 38.53 -17.16 12.59
N GLU A 100 37.62 -17.84 13.28
CA GLU A 100 37.95 -19.06 14.03
C GLU A 100 38.16 -20.28 13.11
N TYR A 101 37.38 -20.44 12.02
CA TYR A 101 37.33 -21.68 11.25
C TYR A 101 37.85 -21.57 9.81
N VAL A 102 37.99 -20.37 9.26
CA VAL A 102 38.36 -20.18 7.85
C VAL A 102 39.69 -19.46 7.71
N LEU A 103 39.82 -18.27 8.29
CA LEU A 103 41.00 -17.43 8.12
C LEU A 103 41.14 -16.48 9.31
N SER A 104 42.19 -16.61 10.10
CA SER A 104 42.48 -15.71 11.24
C SER A 104 42.90 -14.32 10.74
N PHE A 105 42.03 -13.33 10.94
CA PHE A 105 42.21 -11.94 10.53
C PHE A 105 41.88 -10.91 11.63
N LEU A 106 41.20 -11.33 12.72
CA LEU A 106 40.84 -10.47 13.84
C LEU A 106 42.00 -10.34 14.83
N GLU A 107 43.08 -9.68 14.40
CA GLU A 107 44.25 -9.43 15.23
C GLU A 107 44.60 -7.93 15.28
N GLY A 108 45.24 -7.51 16.35
CA GLY A 108 45.75 -6.16 16.53
C GLY A 108 44.71 -5.09 16.33
N SER A 109 44.98 -4.13 15.45
CA SER A 109 44.07 -2.98 15.18
C SER A 109 42.73 -3.40 14.56
N VAL A 110 42.72 -4.49 13.76
CA VAL A 110 41.47 -4.99 13.14
C VAL A 110 40.51 -5.48 14.20
N TYR A 111 41.01 -6.23 15.20
CA TYR A 111 40.19 -6.66 16.33
C TYR A 111 39.68 -5.50 17.17
N LEU A 112 40.50 -4.47 17.40
CA LEU A 112 40.08 -3.29 18.17
C LEU A 112 38.91 -2.53 17.48
N ILE A 113 39.00 -2.31 16.16
CA ILE A 113 37.94 -1.69 15.39
C ILE A 113 36.68 -2.57 15.39
N PHE A 114 36.84 -3.88 15.17
CA PHE A 114 35.77 -4.86 15.25
C PHE A 114 35.04 -4.80 16.60
N SER A 115 35.78 -4.83 17.71
CA SER A 115 35.22 -4.73 19.06
C SER A 115 34.45 -3.44 19.26
N LEU A 116 35.02 -2.29 18.86
CA LEU A 116 34.36 -0.99 18.95
C LEU A 116 33.04 -0.96 18.15
N CYS A 117 33.02 -1.50 16.94
CA CYS A 117 31.80 -1.58 16.12
C CYS A 117 30.70 -2.40 16.81
N LEU A 118 31.05 -3.54 17.43
CA LEU A 118 30.09 -4.37 18.16
C LEU A 118 29.57 -3.69 19.42
N GLU A 119 30.42 -2.97 20.15
CA GLU A 119 30.03 -2.18 21.32
C GLU A 119 28.99 -1.09 20.95
N ILE A 120 29.30 -0.30 19.92
CA ILE A 120 28.37 0.72 19.41
C ILE A 120 27.05 0.08 19.00
N ALA A 121 27.09 -1.02 18.24
CA ALA A 121 25.92 -1.73 17.77
C ALA A 121 25.07 -2.29 18.93
N GLY A 122 25.71 -2.84 19.95
CA GLY A 122 25.04 -3.31 21.16
C GLY A 122 24.33 -2.21 21.91
N VAL A 123 24.97 -1.05 22.09
CA VAL A 123 24.35 0.15 22.70
C VAL A 123 23.20 0.67 21.84
N MET A 124 23.37 0.76 20.53
CA MET A 124 22.28 1.15 19.60
C MET A 124 21.07 0.23 19.75
N LEU A 125 21.29 -1.08 19.81
CA LEU A 125 20.22 -2.06 20.01
C LEU A 125 19.48 -1.84 21.34
N VAL A 126 20.21 -1.69 22.44
CA VAL A 126 19.62 -1.46 23.78
C VAL A 126 18.79 -0.18 23.80
N VAL A 127 19.34 0.95 23.30
CA VAL A 127 18.64 2.23 23.24
C VAL A 127 17.39 2.14 22.36
N GLY A 128 17.49 1.52 21.20
CA GLY A 128 16.36 1.33 20.29
C GLY A 128 15.24 0.49 20.91
N LEU A 129 15.58 -0.61 21.59
CA LEU A 129 14.61 -1.48 22.26
C LEU A 129 13.91 -0.79 23.44
N LEU A 130 14.66 -0.08 24.27
CA LEU A 130 14.09 0.71 25.38
C LEU A 130 13.16 1.79 24.85
N TRP A 131 13.55 2.48 23.79
CA TRP A 131 12.69 3.47 23.12
C TRP A 131 11.41 2.84 22.58
N ALA A 132 11.50 1.66 21.93
CA ALA A 132 10.33 0.93 21.44
C ALA A 132 9.36 0.55 22.56
N MET A 133 9.89 0.09 23.69
CA MET A 133 9.08 -0.24 24.88
C MET A 133 8.42 1.01 25.48
N ILE A 134 9.16 2.13 25.60
CA ILE A 134 8.61 3.40 26.08
C ILE A 134 7.49 3.88 25.18
N ARG A 135 7.66 3.88 23.85
CA ARG A 135 6.60 4.26 22.89
C ARG A 135 5.33 3.41 23.05
N ARG A 136 5.47 2.11 23.24
CA ARG A 136 4.32 1.20 23.29
C ARG A 136 3.62 1.19 24.65
N TYR A 137 4.37 1.20 25.75
CA TYR A 137 3.80 0.97 27.08
C TYR A 137 3.65 2.24 27.93
N VAL A 138 4.52 3.23 27.75
CA VAL A 138 4.48 4.51 28.49
C VAL A 138 3.72 5.55 27.68
N GLN A 139 4.13 5.85 26.44
CA GLN A 139 3.48 6.84 25.58
C GLN A 139 2.13 6.34 25.03
N ARG A 140 1.93 5.04 25.00
CA ARG A 140 0.67 4.38 24.61
C ARG A 140 0.14 4.86 23.25
N VAL A 141 1.01 4.94 22.23
CA VAL A 141 0.62 5.30 20.86
C VAL A 141 -0.59 4.48 20.42
N SER A 142 -1.67 5.14 20.02
CA SER A 142 -3.01 4.55 19.80
C SER A 142 -3.03 3.41 18.77
N ARG A 143 -2.29 3.56 17.66
CA ARG A 143 -2.22 2.56 16.57
C ARG A 143 -1.50 1.26 16.95
N LEU A 144 -0.72 1.25 18.06
CA LEU A 144 0.09 0.10 18.46
C LEU A 144 -0.68 -0.82 19.41
N GLU A 145 -0.93 -2.04 18.96
CA GLU A 145 -1.48 -3.10 19.82
C GLU A 145 -0.47 -3.54 20.90
N ARG A 146 -1.00 -4.15 21.95
CA ARG A 146 -0.23 -4.64 23.08
C ARG A 146 -0.49 -6.14 23.26
N ARG A 147 0.05 -6.95 22.37
CA ARG A 147 0.01 -8.42 22.50
C ARG A 147 1.21 -8.89 23.33
N PRO A 148 1.11 -10.08 23.98
CA PRO A 148 2.23 -10.61 24.77
C PRO A 148 3.54 -10.70 23.97
N GLU A 149 3.49 -11.09 22.70
CA GLU A 149 4.64 -11.16 21.80
C GLU A 149 5.35 -9.80 21.63
N ASP A 150 4.59 -8.71 21.67
CA ASP A 150 5.15 -7.35 21.52
C ASP A 150 5.98 -6.89 22.74
N LEU A 151 5.83 -7.58 23.87
CA LEU A 151 6.67 -7.39 25.06
C LEU A 151 7.79 -8.43 25.11
N LEU A 152 7.48 -9.69 24.85
CA LEU A 152 8.43 -10.80 24.98
C LEU A 152 9.62 -10.66 24.01
N VAL A 153 9.37 -10.28 22.75
CA VAL A 153 10.44 -10.16 21.75
C VAL A 153 11.45 -9.05 22.08
N PRO A 154 11.05 -7.79 22.41
CA PRO A 154 12.00 -6.78 22.84
C PRO A 154 12.76 -7.14 24.12
N ILE A 155 12.09 -7.78 25.09
CA ILE A 155 12.77 -8.25 26.32
C ILE A 155 13.80 -9.32 25.98
N TRP A 156 13.47 -10.27 25.12
CA TRP A 156 14.41 -11.33 24.69
C TRP A 156 15.66 -10.74 24.04
N LEU A 157 15.49 -9.82 23.09
CA LEU A 157 16.62 -9.11 22.45
C LEU A 157 17.44 -8.29 23.45
N LEU A 158 16.76 -7.63 24.41
CA LEU A 158 17.42 -6.88 25.45
C LEU A 158 18.26 -7.80 26.35
N LEU A 159 17.72 -8.95 26.74
CA LEU A 159 18.46 -9.96 27.51
C LEU A 159 19.66 -10.51 26.73
N ALA A 160 19.53 -10.73 25.41
CA ALA A 160 20.64 -11.13 24.56
C ALA A 160 21.76 -10.08 24.56
N ALA A 161 21.43 -8.80 24.35
CA ALA A 161 22.42 -7.73 24.37
C ALA A 161 23.08 -7.55 25.75
N LEU A 162 22.30 -7.50 26.83
CA LEU A 162 22.80 -7.32 28.17
C LEU A 162 23.64 -8.50 28.66
N SER A 163 23.23 -9.75 28.36
CA SER A 163 24.05 -10.93 28.70
C SER A 163 25.38 -10.94 27.96
N GLY A 164 25.43 -10.42 26.73
CA GLY A 164 26.67 -10.22 25.98
C GLY A 164 27.63 -9.26 26.69
N PHE A 165 27.13 -8.07 27.07
CA PHE A 165 27.93 -7.09 27.83
C PHE A 165 28.37 -7.61 29.20
N LEU A 166 27.53 -8.39 29.90
CA LEU A 166 27.90 -9.02 31.16
C LEU A 166 29.02 -10.04 30.97
N THR A 167 28.92 -10.90 29.96
CA THR A 167 29.96 -11.88 29.63
C THR A 167 31.28 -11.20 29.28
N GLU A 168 31.23 -10.15 28.46
CA GLU A 168 32.40 -9.35 28.10
C GLU A 168 33.01 -8.66 29.32
N GLY A 169 32.16 -8.05 30.18
CA GLY A 169 32.58 -7.35 31.39
C GLY A 169 33.33 -8.25 32.35
N VAL A 170 32.86 -9.47 32.62
CA VAL A 170 33.59 -10.45 33.47
C VAL A 170 34.94 -10.83 32.87
N ARG A 171 35.01 -11.05 31.56
CA ARG A 171 36.26 -11.35 30.87
C ARG A 171 37.25 -10.19 30.99
N LEU A 172 36.81 -8.96 30.77
CA LEU A 172 37.66 -7.78 30.86
C LEU A 172 38.15 -7.52 32.31
N ALA A 173 37.29 -7.75 33.32
CA ALA A 173 37.68 -7.65 34.72
C ALA A 173 38.78 -8.66 35.06
N ALA A 174 38.72 -9.90 34.53
CA ALA A 174 39.69 -10.95 34.82
C ALA A 174 41.00 -10.80 34.05
N GLN A 175 40.95 -10.43 32.78
CA GLN A 175 42.12 -10.33 31.90
C GLN A 175 42.83 -8.97 31.96
N ALA A 176 42.10 -7.90 32.35
CA ALA A 176 42.57 -6.53 32.44
C ALA A 176 43.48 -6.06 31.28
N PRO A 177 43.08 -6.28 29.99
CA PRO A 177 43.94 -5.94 28.88
C PRO A 177 44.07 -4.42 28.72
N SER A 178 45.25 -3.96 28.29
CA SER A 178 45.54 -2.53 28.09
C SER A 178 44.64 -1.84 27.05
N TRP A 179 43.97 -2.62 26.21
CA TRP A 179 43.04 -2.18 25.16
C TRP A 179 41.55 -2.23 25.57
N ALA A 180 41.24 -2.55 26.84
CA ALA A 180 39.88 -2.71 27.33
C ALA A 180 38.93 -1.53 26.99
N GLY A 181 39.46 -0.30 26.89
CA GLY A 181 38.71 0.89 26.53
C GLY A 181 38.06 0.86 25.11
N TRP A 182 38.53 -0.03 24.21
CA TRP A 182 37.89 -0.22 22.91
C TRP A 182 36.59 -1.03 23.00
N SER A 183 36.42 -1.81 24.06
CA SER A 183 35.17 -2.48 24.43
C SER A 183 34.48 -1.67 25.52
N PHE A 184 34.14 -0.41 25.26
CA PHE A 184 33.80 0.59 26.27
C PHE A 184 32.60 0.21 27.17
N ALA A 185 31.53 -0.42 26.64
CA ALA A 185 30.37 -0.83 27.43
C ALA A 185 30.71 -2.06 28.29
N GLY A 186 31.37 -3.06 27.71
CA GLY A 186 31.91 -4.19 28.47
C GLY A 186 32.92 -3.75 29.53
N TYR A 187 33.80 -2.79 29.20
CA TYR A 187 34.75 -2.20 30.15
C TYR A 187 34.03 -1.48 31.29
N TRP A 188 32.97 -0.70 31.00
CA TRP A 188 32.16 -0.07 32.02
C TRP A 188 31.48 -1.10 32.94
N VAL A 189 30.95 -2.17 32.36
CA VAL A 189 30.39 -3.29 33.13
C VAL A 189 31.43 -3.99 33.98
N SER A 190 32.69 -4.09 33.54
CA SER A 190 33.78 -4.73 34.32
C SER A 190 34.01 -4.08 35.67
N HIS A 191 33.70 -2.80 35.86
CA HIS A 191 33.82 -2.09 37.13
C HIS A 191 32.79 -2.50 38.19
N LEU A 192 31.81 -3.35 37.82
CA LEU A 192 30.89 -3.93 38.82
C LEU A 192 31.60 -4.93 39.74
N TRP A 193 32.79 -5.37 39.38
CA TRP A 193 33.57 -6.35 40.12
C TRP A 193 34.92 -5.79 40.56
N SER A 194 35.43 -6.29 41.72
CA SER A 194 36.73 -5.89 42.19
C SER A 194 37.85 -6.45 41.25
N PRO A 195 38.80 -5.58 40.85
CA PRO A 195 39.95 -6.07 40.05
C PRO A 195 40.80 -7.13 40.73
N SER A 196 40.81 -7.16 42.08
CA SER A 196 41.56 -8.10 42.88
C SER A 196 40.89 -9.47 43.03
N ASP A 197 39.56 -9.54 42.77
CA ASP A 197 38.79 -10.79 42.87
C ASP A 197 37.67 -10.81 41.79
N PRO A 198 38.05 -10.93 40.53
CA PRO A 198 37.08 -11.02 39.44
C PRO A 198 36.33 -12.36 39.51
N PRO A 199 35.03 -12.39 39.19
CA PRO A 199 34.18 -13.59 39.32
C PRO A 199 34.38 -14.58 38.17
N VAL A 200 35.61 -15.07 37.99
CA VAL A 200 35.97 -16.00 36.90
C VAL A 200 35.11 -17.27 36.92
N SER A 201 34.79 -17.77 38.11
CA SER A 201 33.91 -18.94 38.27
C SER A 201 32.49 -18.76 37.77
N LEU A 202 32.01 -17.53 37.65
CA LEU A 202 30.67 -17.18 37.09
C LEU A 202 30.70 -17.03 35.57
N TYR A 203 31.89 -16.86 34.97
CA TYR A 203 31.99 -16.62 33.52
C TYR A 203 31.31 -17.71 32.69
N PRO A 204 31.50 -19.04 32.93
CA PRO A 204 30.81 -20.07 32.17
C PRO A 204 29.28 -19.97 32.23
N TYR A 205 28.71 -19.55 33.35
CA TYR A 205 27.27 -19.37 33.50
C TYR A 205 26.74 -18.19 32.66
N PHE A 206 27.43 -17.04 32.65
CA PHE A 206 27.06 -15.90 31.82
C PHE A 206 27.24 -16.25 30.34
N TRP A 207 28.30 -16.92 29.96
CA TRP A 207 28.57 -17.33 28.59
C TRP A 207 27.52 -18.32 28.08
N TRP A 208 27.17 -19.35 28.83
CA TRP A 208 26.12 -20.29 28.48
C TRP A 208 24.74 -19.65 28.45
N SER A 209 24.45 -18.76 29.37
CA SER A 209 23.18 -18.01 29.36
C SER A 209 23.06 -17.18 28.07
N HIS A 210 24.11 -16.44 27.71
CA HIS A 210 24.15 -15.66 26.47
C HIS A 210 24.00 -16.57 25.24
N ALA A 211 24.70 -17.69 25.19
CA ALA A 211 24.63 -18.67 24.11
C ALA A 211 23.20 -19.23 23.93
N PHE A 212 22.56 -19.68 25.02
CA PHE A 212 21.18 -20.21 24.98
C PHE A 212 20.16 -19.13 24.59
N ILE A 213 20.27 -17.92 25.14
CA ILE A 213 19.40 -16.81 24.79
C ILE A 213 19.52 -16.48 23.30
N SER A 214 20.73 -16.37 22.77
CA SER A 214 21.00 -16.00 21.38
C SER A 214 20.63 -17.11 20.38
N LEU A 215 21.01 -18.36 20.65
CA LEU A 215 20.65 -19.49 19.79
C LEU A 215 19.15 -19.79 19.82
N GLY A 216 18.53 -19.71 21.00
CA GLY A 216 17.07 -19.83 21.16
C GLY A 216 16.33 -18.74 20.39
N PHE A 217 16.83 -17.49 20.42
CA PHE A 217 16.30 -16.38 19.64
C PHE A 217 16.34 -16.68 18.13
N ILE A 218 17.50 -17.14 17.62
CA ILE A 218 17.63 -17.50 16.20
C ILE A 218 16.64 -18.60 15.82
N ALA A 219 16.52 -19.66 16.63
CA ALA A 219 15.58 -20.75 16.39
C ALA A 219 14.12 -20.26 16.36
N ALA A 220 13.78 -19.22 17.13
CA ALA A 220 12.41 -18.69 17.25
C ALA A 220 12.01 -17.73 16.12
N ILE A 221 12.95 -17.20 15.33
CA ILE A 221 12.67 -16.22 14.25
C ILE A 221 11.53 -16.71 13.33
N PRO A 222 11.55 -17.92 12.74
CA PRO A 222 10.52 -18.35 11.79
C PRO A 222 9.12 -18.54 12.40
N TYR A 223 9.03 -18.65 13.73
CA TYR A 223 7.79 -18.92 14.47
C TYR A 223 7.19 -17.69 15.15
N SER A 224 7.78 -16.53 14.95
CA SER A 224 7.40 -15.28 15.61
C SER A 224 7.27 -14.13 14.60
N LYS A 225 6.80 -12.96 15.08
CA LYS A 225 6.77 -11.74 14.26
C LYS A 225 8.14 -11.31 13.73
N LEU A 226 9.25 -11.87 14.26
CA LEU A 226 10.61 -11.61 13.78
C LEU A 226 10.86 -12.15 12.38
N PHE A 227 9.99 -13.04 11.88
CA PHE A 227 10.13 -13.54 10.52
C PHE A 227 10.07 -12.44 9.46
N HIS A 228 9.52 -11.27 9.79
CA HIS A 228 9.59 -10.09 8.93
C HIS A 228 11.03 -9.69 8.55
N ILE A 229 12.06 -10.06 9.33
CA ILE A 229 13.47 -9.81 9.01
C ILE A 229 13.83 -10.42 7.65
N LEU A 230 13.21 -11.55 7.30
CA LEU A 230 13.39 -12.23 6.01
C LEU A 230 12.28 -11.87 5.00
N ALA A 231 11.03 -11.88 5.45
CA ALA A 231 9.88 -11.68 4.58
C ALA A 231 9.75 -10.23 4.08
N ALA A 232 10.08 -9.21 4.90
CA ALA A 232 9.91 -7.82 4.50
C ALA A 232 10.86 -7.37 3.38
N PRO A 233 12.18 -7.62 3.43
CA PRO A 233 13.07 -7.31 2.31
C PRO A 233 12.67 -8.02 1.02
N LEU A 234 12.25 -9.29 1.09
CA LEU A 234 11.78 -10.03 -0.06
C LEU A 234 10.49 -9.44 -0.63
N HIS A 235 9.53 -9.07 0.23
CA HIS A 235 8.29 -8.43 -0.21
C HIS A 235 8.55 -7.05 -0.85
N ILE A 236 9.43 -6.23 -0.26
CA ILE A 236 9.84 -4.93 -0.82
C ILE A 236 10.49 -5.13 -2.20
N TYR A 237 11.34 -6.14 -2.35
CA TYR A 237 11.97 -6.48 -3.62
C TYR A 237 10.95 -6.78 -4.72
N LEU A 238 9.89 -7.52 -4.38
CA LEU A 238 8.81 -7.94 -5.30
C LEU A 238 7.71 -6.89 -5.46
N SER A 239 7.80 -5.73 -4.82
CA SER A 239 6.72 -4.72 -4.79
C SER A 239 6.47 -4.02 -6.13
N ASP A 240 7.35 -4.15 -7.12
CA ASP A 240 7.21 -3.57 -8.47
C ASP A 240 6.33 -4.40 -9.40
N GLU A 241 6.11 -5.66 -9.07
CA GLU A 241 5.23 -6.48 -9.88
C GLU A 241 3.80 -5.96 -9.75
N PRO A 242 3.11 -5.69 -10.88
CA PRO A 242 1.68 -5.38 -10.81
C PRO A 242 0.98 -6.50 -10.06
N ALA A 243 -0.02 -6.15 -9.27
CA ALA A 243 -0.89 -7.16 -8.68
C ALA A 243 -1.41 -8.01 -9.85
N LEU A 244 -0.96 -9.26 -9.91
CA LEU A 244 -1.30 -10.14 -11.01
C LEU A 244 -2.81 -10.35 -10.97
N LEU A 245 -3.49 -9.85 -11.98
CA LEU A 245 -4.82 -10.31 -12.31
C LEU A 245 -4.67 -11.81 -12.61
N VAL A 246 -5.21 -12.67 -11.77
CA VAL A 246 -5.26 -14.09 -12.08
C VAL A 246 -6.55 -14.31 -12.86
N PRO A 247 -6.51 -14.66 -14.15
CA PRO A 247 -7.71 -14.99 -14.93
C PRO A 247 -8.49 -16.11 -14.25
N THR A 248 -9.80 -16.09 -14.38
CA THR A 248 -10.71 -17.10 -13.80
C THR A 248 -10.32 -18.54 -14.22
N GLU A 249 -9.87 -18.71 -15.45
CA GLU A 249 -9.40 -20.00 -15.99
C GLU A 249 -8.12 -20.55 -15.35
N MET A 250 -7.32 -19.71 -14.69
CA MET A 250 -6.09 -20.12 -13.98
C MET A 250 -6.31 -20.39 -12.48
N GLN A 251 -7.51 -20.19 -11.98
CA GLN A 251 -7.90 -20.59 -10.64
C GLN A 251 -8.20 -22.10 -10.66
N GLY A 252 -7.16 -22.92 -10.53
CA GLY A 252 -7.31 -24.40 -10.53
C GLY A 252 -8.08 -24.91 -9.32
N ASP A 253 -8.65 -26.11 -9.43
CA ASP A 253 -9.53 -26.79 -8.45
C ASP A 253 -8.98 -26.97 -7.02
N GLU A 254 -7.68 -26.73 -6.80
CA GLU A 254 -7.04 -26.81 -5.47
C GLU A 254 -6.63 -25.42 -4.92
N GLY A 255 -7.40 -24.43 -5.21
CA GLY A 255 -7.38 -23.02 -5.04
C GLY A 255 -6.70 -22.42 -3.82
N GLU A 256 -5.42 -22.04 -3.90
CA GLU A 256 -4.97 -20.92 -3.10
C GLU A 256 -5.46 -19.62 -3.74
N ALA A 257 -6.34 -18.92 -3.04
CA ALA A 257 -6.91 -17.64 -3.46
C ALA A 257 -5.88 -16.52 -3.56
N TYR A 258 -4.66 -16.69 -3.00
CA TYR A 258 -3.65 -15.67 -2.85
C TYR A 258 -2.42 -15.91 -3.73
N SER A 259 -1.90 -14.85 -4.33
CA SER A 259 -0.65 -14.88 -5.10
C SER A 259 0.58 -15.10 -4.19
N PHE A 260 1.71 -15.49 -4.79
CA PHE A 260 3.00 -15.58 -4.10
C PHE A 260 3.35 -14.31 -3.31
N ARG A 261 3.10 -13.14 -3.90
CA ARG A 261 3.34 -11.85 -3.27
C ARG A 261 2.40 -11.61 -2.09
N ASP A 262 1.12 -11.98 -2.19
CA ASP A 262 0.17 -11.85 -1.07
C ASP A 262 0.61 -12.70 0.10
N LEU A 263 0.99 -13.97 -0.14
CA LEU A 263 1.42 -14.89 0.89
C LEU A 263 2.68 -14.39 1.63
N ILE A 264 3.66 -13.81 0.91
CA ILE A 264 4.81 -13.14 1.54
C ILE A 264 4.38 -11.91 2.33
N SER A 265 3.42 -11.12 1.82
CA SER A 265 2.95 -9.90 2.48
C SER A 265 2.34 -10.14 3.85
N PHE A 266 1.67 -11.30 4.04
CA PHE A 266 1.12 -11.71 5.33
C PHE A 266 2.21 -11.95 6.38
N ASP A 267 3.30 -12.59 5.98
CA ASP A 267 4.46 -12.83 6.84
C ASP A 267 5.32 -11.56 7.05
N ALA A 268 5.30 -10.64 6.09
CA ALA A 268 6.03 -9.38 6.17
C ALA A 268 5.35 -8.36 7.11
N CYS A 269 4.04 -8.47 7.34
CA CYS A 269 3.27 -7.51 8.14
C CYS A 269 3.74 -7.45 9.60
N THR A 270 4.31 -6.30 10.00
CA THR A 270 4.82 -6.07 11.37
C THR A 270 3.76 -5.57 12.35
N ARG A 271 2.51 -5.42 11.95
CA ARG A 271 1.42 -4.89 12.78
C ARG A 271 1.67 -3.47 13.29
N CYS A 272 2.35 -2.64 12.53
CA CYS A 272 2.71 -1.28 12.93
C CYS A 272 1.51 -0.31 13.06
N GLY A 273 0.33 -0.68 12.55
CA GLY A 273 -0.92 0.04 12.68
C GLY A 273 -1.09 1.28 11.81
N ARG A 274 -0.11 1.70 11.00
CA ARG A 274 -0.22 2.88 10.13
C ARG A 274 -1.42 2.80 9.17
N CYS A 275 -1.67 1.62 8.61
CA CYS A 275 -2.80 1.37 7.71
C CYS A 275 -4.17 1.51 8.39
N VAL A 276 -4.24 1.26 9.70
CA VAL A 276 -5.46 1.44 10.51
C VAL A 276 -5.75 2.93 10.72
N GLU A 277 -4.70 3.71 11.02
CA GLU A 277 -4.79 5.14 11.30
C GLU A 277 -5.33 5.97 10.12
N VAL A 278 -5.01 5.55 8.88
CA VAL A 278 -5.43 6.25 7.65
C VAL A 278 -6.61 5.58 6.93
N CYS A 279 -7.12 4.46 7.46
CA CYS A 279 -8.22 3.76 6.81
C CYS A 279 -9.52 4.55 6.98
N PRO A 280 -10.18 4.93 5.87
CA PRO A 280 -11.42 5.71 5.96
C PRO A 280 -12.55 4.92 6.64
N SER A 281 -12.62 3.60 6.45
CA SER A 281 -13.58 2.73 7.11
C SER A 281 -13.36 2.70 8.64
N THR A 282 -12.12 2.51 9.07
CA THR A 282 -11.79 2.60 10.50
C THR A 282 -12.05 4.00 11.07
N GLY A 283 -11.73 5.05 10.30
CA GLY A 283 -11.95 6.45 10.70
C GLY A 283 -13.44 6.82 10.82
N ALA A 284 -14.30 6.17 10.06
CA ALA A 284 -15.76 6.30 10.11
C ALA A 284 -16.43 5.46 11.22
N GLY A 285 -15.65 4.75 12.04
CA GLY A 285 -16.16 3.87 13.11
C GLY A 285 -16.63 2.49 12.63
N GLU A 286 -16.43 2.14 11.35
CA GLU A 286 -16.84 0.85 10.83
C GLU A 286 -15.99 -0.31 11.40
N PRO A 287 -16.56 -1.53 11.50
CA PRO A 287 -15.90 -2.68 12.13
C PRO A 287 -14.85 -3.35 11.22
N PHE A 288 -14.02 -2.55 10.53
CA PHE A 288 -12.98 -3.01 9.61
C PHE A 288 -11.64 -2.30 9.87
N ALA A 289 -10.57 -3.08 9.93
CA ALA A 289 -9.21 -2.56 9.96
C ALA A 289 -8.32 -3.36 8.98
N PRO A 290 -7.55 -2.68 8.10
CA PRO A 290 -6.71 -3.36 7.10
C PRO A 290 -5.70 -4.34 7.72
N ARG A 291 -5.11 -3.96 8.86
CA ARG A 291 -4.18 -4.81 9.62
C ARG A 291 -4.83 -6.12 10.07
N ASP A 292 -6.05 -6.05 10.59
CA ASP A 292 -6.72 -7.21 11.18
C ASP A 292 -7.12 -8.21 10.09
N PHE A 293 -7.51 -7.71 8.92
CA PHE A 293 -7.70 -8.52 7.73
C PHE A 293 -6.40 -9.25 7.33
N MET A 294 -5.25 -8.53 7.22
CA MET A 294 -3.97 -9.13 6.84
C MET A 294 -3.51 -10.23 7.82
N LEU A 295 -3.74 -10.03 9.10
CA LEU A 295 -3.39 -11.03 10.13
C LEU A 295 -4.26 -12.28 10.03
N TRP A 296 -5.55 -12.10 9.78
CA TRP A 296 -6.47 -13.21 9.56
C TRP A 296 -6.13 -13.98 8.28
N ALA A 297 -5.93 -13.29 7.17
CA ALA A 297 -5.60 -13.90 5.88
C ALA A 297 -4.30 -14.72 5.94
N GLY A 298 -3.30 -14.24 6.67
CA GLY A 298 -2.00 -14.94 6.80
C GLY A 298 -2.02 -16.18 7.70
N THR A 299 -2.94 -16.27 8.66
CA THR A 299 -2.94 -17.36 9.62
C THR A 299 -4.17 -18.26 9.54
N HIS A 300 -5.24 -17.81 8.89
CA HIS A 300 -6.61 -18.33 8.99
C HIS A 300 -7.05 -18.53 10.45
N GLN A 301 -6.34 -17.89 11.39
CA GLN A 301 -6.60 -17.93 12.81
C GLN A 301 -7.19 -16.61 13.28
N GLY A 302 -8.25 -16.69 14.06
CA GLY A 302 -8.95 -15.53 14.59
C GLY A 302 -10.37 -15.40 14.05
N CYS A 303 -11.15 -14.53 14.68
CA CYS A 303 -12.56 -14.31 14.37
C CYS A 303 -12.73 -13.11 13.41
N PHE A 304 -12.03 -13.08 12.27
CA PHE A 304 -12.37 -12.10 11.26
C PHE A 304 -13.60 -12.58 10.50
N ASP A 305 -14.67 -11.82 10.59
CA ASP A 305 -15.87 -12.05 9.80
C ASP A 305 -15.57 -11.64 8.34
N ILE A 306 -15.62 -12.59 7.42
CA ILE A 306 -15.32 -12.36 6.01
C ILE A 306 -16.27 -11.32 5.38
N GLY A 307 -17.49 -11.15 5.89
CA GLY A 307 -18.41 -10.11 5.47
C GLY A 307 -17.84 -8.69 5.63
N LYS A 308 -16.87 -8.49 6.52
CA LYS A 308 -16.21 -7.20 6.71
C LYS A 308 -15.34 -6.75 5.53
N VAL A 309 -15.01 -7.62 4.57
CA VAL A 309 -14.27 -7.23 3.35
C VAL A 309 -15.02 -6.19 2.53
N TRP A 310 -16.34 -6.12 2.69
CA TRP A 310 -17.21 -5.17 1.99
C TRP A 310 -17.07 -3.73 2.51
N HIS A 311 -16.50 -3.52 3.70
CA HIS A 311 -16.21 -2.18 4.22
C HIS A 311 -15.02 -1.49 3.52
N CYS A 312 -14.18 -2.24 2.83
CA CYS A 312 -13.03 -1.67 2.12
C CYS A 312 -13.47 -0.89 0.87
N THR A 313 -13.12 0.39 0.81
CA THR A 313 -13.37 1.27 -0.37
C THR A 313 -12.36 1.08 -1.49
N THR A 314 -11.40 0.19 -1.35
CA THR A 314 -10.26 0.01 -2.28
C THR A 314 -9.46 1.29 -2.58
N CYS A 315 -9.42 2.26 -1.66
CA CYS A 315 -8.84 3.60 -1.91
C CYS A 315 -7.30 3.65 -1.87
N ARG A 316 -6.60 2.56 -1.51
CA ARG A 316 -5.12 2.47 -1.38
C ARG A 316 -4.46 3.36 -0.32
N ALA A 317 -5.18 4.08 0.53
CA ALA A 317 -4.55 4.87 1.60
C ALA A 317 -3.62 4.04 2.49
N CYS A 318 -4.01 2.79 2.78
CA CYS A 318 -3.20 1.84 3.55
C CYS A 318 -1.88 1.47 2.87
N LEU A 319 -1.82 1.41 1.53
CA LEU A 319 -0.61 1.16 0.75
C LEU A 319 0.35 2.36 0.79
N GLU A 320 -0.19 3.58 0.70
CA GLU A 320 0.62 4.81 0.73
C GLU A 320 1.46 4.94 2.00
N VAL A 321 0.89 4.59 3.15
CA VAL A 321 1.57 4.70 4.45
C VAL A 321 2.31 3.42 4.86
N CYS A 322 2.15 2.33 4.13
CA CYS A 322 2.78 1.06 4.49
C CYS A 322 4.28 1.10 4.16
N PRO A 323 5.18 0.95 5.16
CA PRO A 323 6.61 0.94 4.91
C PRO A 323 7.08 -0.26 4.09
N LEU A 324 6.23 -1.29 3.98
CA LEU A 324 6.52 -2.55 3.31
C LEU A 324 5.79 -2.71 1.97
N TYR A 325 5.07 -1.71 1.47
CA TYR A 325 4.31 -1.78 0.22
C TYR A 325 3.22 -2.87 0.19
N ILE A 326 2.62 -3.20 1.34
CA ILE A 326 1.56 -4.20 1.40
C ILE A 326 0.28 -3.63 0.80
N ALA A 327 -0.16 -4.22 -0.31
CA ALA A 327 -1.34 -3.80 -1.06
C ALA A 327 -2.60 -4.51 -0.54
N VAL A 328 -3.11 -4.08 0.62
CA VAL A 328 -4.31 -4.67 1.23
C VAL A 328 -5.51 -4.75 0.27
N PRO A 329 -5.80 -3.73 -0.59
CA PRO A 329 -6.91 -3.82 -1.54
C PRO A 329 -6.81 -4.99 -2.51
N ASP A 330 -5.59 -5.42 -2.88
CA ASP A 330 -5.38 -6.54 -3.79
C ASP A 330 -5.75 -7.86 -3.09
N SER A 331 -5.30 -8.06 -1.85
CA SER A 331 -5.70 -9.22 -1.03
C SER A 331 -7.20 -9.21 -0.68
N ILE A 332 -7.82 -8.03 -0.50
CA ILE A 332 -9.28 -7.88 -0.33
C ILE A 332 -10.01 -8.32 -1.60
N HIS A 333 -9.49 -7.98 -2.77
CA HIS A 333 -10.09 -8.42 -4.04
C HIS A 333 -10.16 -9.95 -4.10
N HIS A 334 -9.06 -10.66 -3.81
CA HIS A 334 -9.05 -12.13 -3.78
C HIS A 334 -10.05 -12.70 -2.76
N ALA A 335 -10.15 -12.08 -1.59
CA ALA A 335 -11.13 -12.50 -0.58
C ALA A 335 -12.57 -12.29 -1.07
N ARG A 336 -12.87 -11.19 -1.75
CA ARG A 336 -14.18 -10.90 -2.34
C ARG A 336 -14.52 -11.88 -3.47
N SER A 337 -13.57 -12.18 -4.36
CA SER A 337 -13.76 -13.17 -5.43
C SER A 337 -14.22 -14.50 -4.84
N LYS A 338 -13.56 -14.96 -3.77
CA LYS A 338 -13.94 -16.18 -3.08
C LYS A 338 -15.34 -16.10 -2.45
N VAL A 339 -15.70 -14.96 -1.86
CA VAL A 339 -17.05 -14.74 -1.27
C VAL A 339 -18.12 -14.74 -2.36
N ILE A 340 -17.86 -14.17 -3.55
CA ILE A 340 -18.77 -14.19 -4.70
C ILE A 340 -18.94 -15.63 -5.22
N GLU A 341 -17.86 -16.37 -5.42
CA GLU A 341 -17.90 -17.78 -5.85
C GLU A 341 -18.71 -18.65 -4.88
N ASP A 342 -18.50 -18.49 -3.57
CA ASP A 342 -19.24 -19.23 -2.55
C ASP A 342 -20.72 -18.79 -2.42
N GLY A 343 -21.08 -17.61 -2.96
CA GLY A 343 -22.43 -17.03 -2.90
C GLY A 343 -22.92 -16.70 -1.49
N LYS A 344 -22.00 -16.56 -0.53
CA LYS A 344 -22.32 -16.32 0.89
C LYS A 344 -21.86 -14.93 1.32
N GLN A 345 -22.66 -14.30 2.22
CA GLN A 345 -22.31 -12.99 2.81
C GLN A 345 -22.05 -11.86 1.79
N VAL A 346 -22.63 -11.96 0.59
CA VAL A 346 -22.63 -10.87 -0.39
C VAL A 346 -23.78 -9.92 -0.07
N PRO A 347 -23.55 -8.59 0.04
CA PRO A 347 -24.63 -7.63 0.31
C PRO A 347 -25.75 -7.70 -0.75
N PRO A 348 -27.03 -7.74 -0.35
CA PRO A 348 -28.14 -7.94 -1.29
C PRO A 348 -28.24 -6.85 -2.37
N LEU A 349 -27.93 -5.58 -2.06
CA LEU A 349 -27.92 -4.50 -3.06
C LEU A 349 -26.77 -4.68 -4.05
N LEU A 350 -25.65 -5.21 -3.62
CA LEU A 350 -24.52 -5.49 -4.50
C LEU A 350 -24.85 -6.59 -5.50
N ILE A 351 -25.53 -7.68 -5.06
CA ILE A 351 -26.03 -8.72 -5.95
C ILE A 351 -26.94 -8.12 -7.04
N LYS A 352 -27.92 -7.30 -6.63
CA LYS A 352 -28.82 -6.60 -7.58
C LYS A 352 -28.03 -5.71 -8.56
N THR A 353 -26.96 -5.09 -8.10
CA THR A 353 -26.11 -4.24 -8.94
C THR A 353 -25.34 -5.07 -9.97
N LEU A 354 -24.81 -6.23 -9.58
CA LEU A 354 -24.19 -7.18 -10.50
C LEU A 354 -25.19 -7.72 -11.54
N GLU A 355 -26.40 -8.06 -11.12
CA GLU A 355 -27.49 -8.44 -12.04
C GLU A 355 -27.81 -7.35 -13.07
N LYS A 356 -27.87 -6.07 -12.61
CA LYS A 356 -28.08 -4.91 -13.51
C LYS A 356 -26.90 -4.74 -14.47
N LEU A 357 -25.68 -4.89 -13.96
CA LEU A 357 -24.47 -4.80 -14.76
C LEU A 357 -24.45 -5.87 -15.87
N PHE A 358 -24.78 -7.10 -15.54
CA PHE A 358 -24.91 -8.21 -16.50
C PHE A 358 -26.02 -7.94 -17.53
N LYS A 359 -27.22 -7.56 -17.06
CA LYS A 359 -28.40 -7.42 -17.92
C LYS A 359 -28.36 -6.16 -18.78
N TYR A 360 -27.94 -5.03 -18.21
CA TYR A 360 -28.04 -3.71 -18.86
C TYR A 360 -26.68 -3.14 -19.26
N ASN A 361 -25.58 -3.79 -18.89
CA ASN A 361 -24.22 -3.30 -19.08
C ASN A 361 -23.96 -1.94 -18.39
N ASN A 362 -24.65 -1.71 -17.28
CA ASN A 362 -24.44 -0.57 -16.36
C ASN A 362 -25.05 -0.87 -14.98
N PRO A 363 -24.51 -0.31 -13.88
CA PRO A 363 -25.00 -0.56 -12.53
C PRO A 363 -26.27 0.25 -12.16
N TRP A 364 -26.62 1.29 -12.93
CA TRP A 364 -27.71 2.24 -12.65
C TRP A 364 -29.06 1.77 -13.11
N GLU A 365 -29.14 0.68 -13.89
CA GLU A 365 -30.33 0.22 -14.55
C GLU A 365 -30.73 1.09 -15.78
N GLY A 366 -31.60 0.56 -16.59
CA GLY A 366 -32.10 1.24 -17.77
C GLY A 366 -31.52 0.69 -19.08
N SER A 367 -32.26 0.93 -20.14
CA SER A 367 -31.91 0.45 -21.48
C SER A 367 -30.64 1.12 -22.00
N ARG A 368 -29.82 0.38 -22.78
CA ARG A 368 -28.69 0.95 -23.55
C ARG A 368 -29.10 2.17 -24.42
N LYS A 369 -30.37 2.26 -24.82
CA LYS A 369 -30.90 3.43 -25.54
C LYS A 369 -30.81 4.74 -24.73
N ASN A 370 -30.80 4.65 -23.39
CA ASN A 370 -30.71 5.81 -22.52
C ASN A 370 -29.30 6.42 -22.44
N ARG A 371 -28.27 5.67 -22.87
CA ARG A 371 -26.87 6.15 -22.80
C ARG A 371 -26.59 7.40 -23.64
N THR A 372 -27.40 7.70 -24.63
CA THR A 372 -27.23 8.88 -25.50
C THR A 372 -28.22 10.00 -25.21
N LYS A 373 -29.13 9.85 -24.25
CA LYS A 373 -30.18 10.87 -23.96
C LYS A 373 -29.56 12.21 -23.50
N TRP A 374 -28.48 12.18 -22.79
CA TRP A 374 -27.76 13.37 -22.32
C TRP A 374 -27.25 14.26 -23.49
N ALA A 375 -27.10 13.67 -24.68
CA ALA A 375 -26.53 14.31 -25.87
C ALA A 375 -27.55 14.67 -26.94
N GLU A 376 -28.88 14.51 -26.71
CA GLU A 376 -29.92 14.66 -27.75
C GLU A 376 -29.94 16.06 -28.37
N ASP A 377 -29.55 17.09 -27.64
CA ASP A 377 -29.48 18.50 -28.06
C ASP A 377 -28.06 18.98 -28.40
N LEU A 378 -27.09 18.07 -28.43
CA LEU A 378 -25.72 18.38 -28.77
C LEU A 378 -25.33 17.75 -30.10
N ASP A 379 -24.66 18.52 -30.95
CA ASP A 379 -24.10 17.99 -32.23
C ASP A 379 -22.80 17.24 -31.94
N ILE A 380 -22.91 15.93 -31.69
CA ILE A 380 -21.79 15.05 -31.36
C ILE A 380 -21.75 13.89 -32.35
N ASN A 381 -20.56 13.60 -32.89
CA ASN A 381 -20.36 12.45 -33.76
C ASN A 381 -20.59 11.14 -32.99
N ASP A 382 -21.48 10.29 -33.47
CA ASP A 382 -21.81 8.98 -32.90
C ASP A 382 -21.16 7.89 -33.77
N PHE A 383 -20.03 7.35 -33.31
CA PHE A 383 -19.28 6.31 -34.03
C PHE A 383 -20.09 5.03 -34.24
N SER A 384 -21.11 4.77 -33.44
CA SER A 384 -22.02 3.66 -33.68
C SER A 384 -22.85 3.82 -34.97
N LYS A 385 -23.02 5.05 -35.46
CA LYS A 385 -23.73 5.37 -36.73
C LYS A 385 -22.74 5.44 -37.90
N THR A 386 -21.59 6.09 -37.73
CA THR A 386 -20.56 6.28 -38.78
C THR A 386 -19.70 5.05 -38.99
N LYS A 387 -19.63 4.15 -38.00
CA LYS A 387 -18.78 2.93 -37.97
C LYS A 387 -17.28 3.20 -38.12
N LYS A 388 -16.84 4.41 -37.79
CA LYS A 388 -15.45 4.83 -37.83
C LYS A 388 -15.20 5.90 -36.79
N SER A 389 -14.07 5.80 -36.10
CA SER A 389 -13.57 6.87 -35.25
C SER A 389 -12.94 7.97 -36.12
N GLU A 390 -13.42 9.19 -35.95
CA GLU A 390 -12.81 10.38 -36.53
C GLU A 390 -12.49 11.35 -35.40
N GLY A 391 -11.20 11.50 -35.09
CA GLY A 391 -10.73 12.31 -33.96
C GLY A 391 -10.73 11.55 -32.63
N LEU A 392 -10.90 12.31 -31.56
CA LEU A 392 -10.86 11.85 -30.17
C LEU A 392 -12.07 11.00 -29.82
N CYS A 393 -11.90 9.82 -29.26
CA CYS A 393 -12.99 9.06 -28.67
C CYS A 393 -13.25 9.52 -27.23
N TYR A 394 -14.43 10.08 -27.00
CA TYR A 394 -14.89 10.38 -25.64
C TYR A 394 -15.66 9.17 -25.09
N PHE A 395 -15.01 8.41 -24.22
CA PHE A 395 -15.64 7.33 -23.45
C PHE A 395 -16.37 7.96 -22.25
N VAL A 396 -17.67 8.07 -22.35
CA VAL A 396 -18.51 8.76 -21.36
C VAL A 396 -18.58 8.00 -20.04
N GLY A 397 -18.65 6.67 -20.10
CA GLY A 397 -18.81 5.80 -18.95
C GLY A 397 -20.28 5.66 -18.50
N CYS A 398 -20.56 4.58 -17.77
CA CYS A 398 -21.92 4.23 -17.38
C CYS A 398 -22.56 5.25 -16.41
N THR A 399 -21.83 5.73 -15.42
CA THR A 399 -22.32 6.72 -14.44
C THR A 399 -22.65 8.04 -15.13
N THR A 400 -21.70 8.58 -15.89
CA THR A 400 -21.84 9.89 -16.54
C THR A 400 -22.89 9.90 -17.65
N SER A 401 -23.20 8.75 -18.24
CA SER A 401 -24.22 8.64 -19.28
C SER A 401 -25.64 8.39 -18.76
N ILE A 402 -25.80 7.76 -17.57
CA ILE A 402 -27.10 7.28 -17.08
C ILE A 402 -27.58 8.06 -15.84
N GLU A 403 -26.68 8.34 -14.89
CA GLU A 403 -27.03 9.01 -13.64
C GLU A 403 -27.31 10.50 -13.89
N THR A 404 -28.45 11.01 -13.41
CA THR A 404 -28.99 12.32 -13.80
C THR A 404 -28.06 13.48 -13.44
N ARG A 405 -27.46 13.45 -12.23
CA ARG A 405 -26.54 14.51 -11.80
C ARG A 405 -25.23 14.48 -12.61
N ALA A 406 -24.73 13.27 -12.88
CA ALA A 406 -23.48 13.08 -13.60
C ALA A 406 -23.58 13.36 -15.11
N GLN A 407 -24.77 13.33 -15.71
CA GLN A 407 -24.96 13.72 -17.12
C GLN A 407 -24.50 15.15 -17.41
N GLY A 408 -24.57 16.04 -16.41
CA GLY A 408 -24.02 17.40 -16.51
C GLY A 408 -22.54 17.42 -16.87
N LEU A 409 -21.75 16.47 -16.36
CA LEU A 409 -20.31 16.38 -16.64
C LEU A 409 -20.04 16.06 -18.11
N ALA A 410 -20.82 15.13 -18.69
CA ALA A 410 -20.68 14.76 -20.10
C ALA A 410 -21.02 15.95 -21.01
N ARG A 411 -22.05 16.70 -20.65
CA ARG A 411 -22.48 17.90 -21.39
C ARG A 411 -21.43 18.99 -21.30
N SER A 412 -20.95 19.30 -20.10
CA SER A 412 -19.90 20.29 -19.87
C SER A 412 -18.63 19.97 -20.67
N PHE A 413 -18.14 18.72 -20.58
CA PHE A 413 -16.94 18.33 -21.32
C PHE A 413 -17.13 18.39 -22.83
N SER A 414 -18.29 17.96 -23.33
CA SER A 414 -18.60 18.05 -24.77
C SER A 414 -18.63 19.51 -25.28
N ARG A 415 -19.23 20.43 -24.51
CA ARG A 415 -19.23 21.87 -24.85
C ARG A 415 -17.85 22.49 -24.80
N ILE A 416 -17.01 22.08 -23.84
CA ILE A 416 -15.59 22.51 -23.79
C ILE A 416 -14.84 22.06 -25.04
N LEU A 417 -15.03 20.81 -25.48
CA LEU A 417 -14.41 20.30 -26.71
C LEU A 417 -14.89 21.04 -27.96
N GLN A 418 -16.21 21.31 -28.06
CA GLN A 418 -16.78 22.11 -29.14
C GLN A 418 -16.25 23.53 -29.14
N HIS A 419 -16.18 24.20 -27.97
CA HIS A 419 -15.63 25.55 -27.83
C HIS A 419 -14.15 25.63 -28.27
N ALA A 420 -13.39 24.56 -28.03
CA ALA A 420 -11.98 24.45 -28.41
C ALA A 420 -11.75 23.97 -29.85
N ASP A 421 -12.82 23.80 -30.66
CA ASP A 421 -12.77 23.24 -32.02
C ASP A 421 -12.05 21.89 -32.13
N ILE A 422 -12.18 21.05 -31.09
CA ILE A 422 -11.56 19.73 -31.05
C ILE A 422 -12.52 18.69 -31.60
N PRO A 423 -12.19 18.00 -32.71
CA PRO A 423 -13.04 16.97 -33.26
C PRO A 423 -13.08 15.74 -32.33
N PHE A 424 -14.27 15.32 -31.93
CA PHE A 424 -14.48 14.16 -31.08
C PHE A 424 -15.78 13.44 -31.40
N GLY A 425 -15.91 12.22 -30.90
CA GLY A 425 -17.14 11.45 -30.98
C GLY A 425 -17.30 10.49 -29.80
N ILE A 426 -18.46 9.88 -29.72
CA ILE A 426 -18.85 8.93 -28.69
C ILE A 426 -19.15 7.56 -29.29
N LEU A 427 -19.06 6.49 -28.48
CA LEU A 427 -19.45 5.14 -28.88
C LEU A 427 -20.97 4.92 -28.89
N GLY A 428 -21.71 5.91 -28.43
CA GLY A 428 -23.16 5.96 -28.46
C GLY A 428 -23.81 4.81 -27.66
N LYS A 429 -24.83 4.19 -28.28
CA LYS A 429 -25.57 3.07 -27.65
C LYS A 429 -24.74 1.78 -27.56
N LYS A 430 -23.61 1.70 -28.27
CA LYS A 430 -22.71 0.56 -28.26
C LYS A 430 -21.70 0.61 -27.14
N GLU A 431 -21.49 1.75 -26.48
CA GLU A 431 -20.53 1.91 -25.38
C GLU A 431 -20.82 0.90 -24.25
N PRO A 432 -19.89 -0.02 -23.95
CA PRO A 432 -20.03 -0.96 -22.82
C PRO A 432 -19.70 -0.30 -21.48
N CYS A 433 -19.90 -1.02 -20.39
CA CYS A 433 -19.26 -0.67 -19.10
C CYS A 433 -17.78 -1.12 -19.14
N CYS A 434 -16.89 -0.35 -18.52
CA CYS A 434 -15.48 -0.73 -18.41
C CYS A 434 -15.22 -1.91 -17.45
N GLY A 435 -16.21 -2.38 -16.71
CA GLY A 435 -16.07 -3.50 -15.78
C GLY A 435 -15.48 -3.15 -14.41
N ASP A 436 -15.11 -1.89 -14.14
CA ASP A 436 -14.47 -1.53 -12.85
C ASP A 436 -15.24 -2.05 -11.64
N ILE A 437 -16.57 -1.91 -11.59
CA ILE A 437 -17.35 -2.36 -10.44
C ILE A 437 -17.30 -3.89 -10.29
N ALA A 438 -17.43 -4.66 -11.37
CA ALA A 438 -17.30 -6.12 -11.33
C ALA A 438 -15.92 -6.48 -10.75
N ARG A 439 -14.86 -5.85 -11.24
CA ARG A 439 -13.50 -6.04 -10.75
C ARG A 439 -13.33 -5.67 -9.28
N ARG A 440 -13.88 -4.52 -8.82
CA ARG A 440 -13.74 -4.09 -7.41
C ARG A 440 -14.45 -4.99 -6.43
N VAL A 441 -15.51 -5.67 -6.84
CA VAL A 441 -16.27 -6.58 -5.98
C VAL A 441 -15.86 -8.05 -6.11
N GLY A 442 -14.95 -8.39 -7.04
CA GLY A 442 -14.43 -9.75 -7.19
C GLY A 442 -15.25 -10.62 -8.14
N GLU A 443 -16.10 -10.02 -8.99
CA GLU A 443 -16.81 -10.75 -10.06
C GLU A 443 -15.94 -10.72 -11.33
N ASP A 444 -14.90 -11.56 -11.33
CA ASP A 444 -13.84 -11.51 -12.33
C ASP A 444 -14.32 -11.98 -13.72
N ALA A 445 -15.21 -12.97 -13.80
CA ALA A 445 -15.75 -13.45 -15.09
C ALA A 445 -16.54 -12.34 -15.82
N LEU A 446 -17.38 -11.60 -15.09
CA LEU A 446 -18.12 -10.49 -15.66
C LEU A 446 -17.19 -9.33 -16.05
N PHE A 447 -16.11 -9.10 -15.28
CA PHE A 447 -15.09 -8.12 -15.64
C PHE A 447 -14.39 -8.45 -16.95
N GLU A 448 -14.00 -9.72 -17.15
CA GLU A 448 -13.35 -10.20 -18.36
C GLU A 448 -14.26 -10.05 -19.59
N GLU A 449 -15.55 -10.44 -19.48
CA GLU A 449 -16.55 -10.25 -20.54
C GLU A 449 -16.70 -8.77 -20.93
N GLN A 450 -16.75 -7.88 -19.94
CA GLN A 450 -16.87 -6.44 -20.20
C GLN A 450 -15.60 -5.82 -20.78
N ALA A 451 -14.44 -6.32 -20.38
CA ALA A 451 -13.15 -5.89 -20.93
C ALA A 451 -13.04 -6.29 -22.41
N GLU A 452 -13.41 -7.53 -22.77
CA GLU A 452 -13.44 -7.99 -24.16
C GLU A 452 -14.41 -7.13 -24.99
N ALA A 453 -15.61 -6.89 -24.49
CA ALA A 453 -16.59 -6.05 -25.19
C ALA A 453 -16.09 -4.62 -25.43
N CYS A 454 -15.31 -4.03 -24.51
CA CYS A 454 -14.70 -2.73 -24.71
C CYS A 454 -13.57 -2.77 -25.74
N LEU A 455 -12.70 -3.77 -25.68
CA LEU A 455 -11.61 -3.93 -26.63
C LEU A 455 -12.10 -4.17 -28.06
N ASP A 456 -13.13 -5.01 -28.20
CA ASP A 456 -13.75 -5.32 -29.51
C ASP A 456 -14.37 -4.06 -30.14
N ILE A 457 -15.05 -3.21 -29.35
CA ILE A 457 -15.66 -1.98 -29.89
C ILE A 457 -14.60 -0.93 -30.25
N PHE A 458 -13.51 -0.83 -29.49
CA PHE A 458 -12.39 0.04 -29.85
C PHE A 458 -11.73 -0.40 -31.16
N ALA A 459 -11.53 -1.71 -31.32
CA ALA A 459 -11.01 -2.28 -32.56
C ALA A 459 -12.00 -2.13 -33.73
N GLU A 460 -13.32 -2.41 -33.54
CA GLU A 460 -14.36 -2.26 -34.58
C GLU A 460 -14.36 -0.85 -35.18
N PHE A 461 -14.17 0.19 -34.34
CA PHE A 461 -14.23 1.57 -34.80
C PHE A 461 -12.86 2.19 -35.11
N GLY A 462 -11.76 1.48 -34.89
CA GLY A 462 -10.41 1.96 -35.10
C GLY A 462 -10.06 3.12 -34.15
N VAL A 463 -10.40 2.97 -32.89
CA VAL A 463 -10.12 3.99 -31.85
C VAL A 463 -8.65 3.95 -31.47
N GLU A 464 -7.97 5.09 -31.53
CA GLU A 464 -6.55 5.24 -31.19
C GLU A 464 -6.33 6.07 -29.91
N GLU A 465 -7.12 7.15 -29.73
CA GLU A 465 -7.07 8.01 -28.54
C GLU A 465 -8.42 8.02 -27.81
N VAL A 466 -8.38 7.78 -26.50
CA VAL A 466 -9.57 7.74 -25.63
C VAL A 466 -9.41 8.74 -24.48
N VAL A 467 -10.41 9.61 -24.33
CA VAL A 467 -10.55 10.43 -23.11
C VAL A 467 -11.73 9.93 -22.30
N VAL A 468 -11.53 9.76 -20.99
CA VAL A 468 -12.54 9.20 -20.09
C VAL A 468 -12.95 10.19 -19.00
N SER A 469 -14.23 10.18 -18.64
CA SER A 469 -14.79 11.01 -17.55
C SER A 469 -14.41 10.49 -16.16
N SER A 470 -14.22 9.20 -16.00
CA SER A 470 -14.07 8.57 -14.68
C SER A 470 -12.65 8.08 -14.44
N PRO A 471 -12.03 8.41 -13.28
CA PRO A 471 -10.75 7.82 -12.88
C PRO A 471 -10.79 6.29 -12.77
N HIS A 472 -11.96 5.71 -12.50
CA HIS A 472 -12.16 4.26 -12.46
C HIS A 472 -11.99 3.65 -13.86
N CYS A 473 -12.69 4.16 -14.88
CA CYS A 473 -12.50 3.72 -16.26
C CYS A 473 -11.07 3.95 -16.74
N PHE A 474 -10.48 5.10 -16.38
CA PHE A 474 -9.09 5.43 -16.70
C PHE A 474 -8.11 4.37 -16.15
N HIS A 475 -8.25 4.02 -14.87
CA HIS A 475 -7.40 3.01 -14.23
C HIS A 475 -7.58 1.64 -14.88
N THR A 476 -8.81 1.24 -15.13
CA THR A 476 -9.16 -0.05 -15.75
C THR A 476 -8.54 -0.18 -17.14
N PHE A 477 -8.73 0.81 -18.00
CA PHE A 477 -8.18 0.80 -19.37
C PHE A 477 -6.66 0.85 -19.40
N ARG A 478 -6.06 1.69 -18.56
CA ARG A 478 -4.61 1.94 -18.58
C ARG A 478 -3.81 0.82 -17.94
N ASN A 479 -4.31 0.22 -16.86
CA ASN A 479 -3.51 -0.69 -16.03
C ASN A 479 -4.04 -2.13 -16.05
N GLU A 480 -5.36 -2.33 -16.05
CA GLU A 480 -5.93 -3.67 -15.88
C GLU A 480 -6.14 -4.40 -17.23
N TYR A 481 -6.61 -3.70 -18.27
CA TYR A 481 -6.77 -4.32 -19.59
C TYR A 481 -5.46 -4.81 -20.21
N PRO A 482 -4.34 -4.04 -20.21
CA PRO A 482 -3.07 -4.56 -20.71
C PRO A 482 -2.57 -5.79 -19.93
N ALA A 483 -2.79 -5.81 -18.62
CA ALA A 483 -2.46 -6.95 -17.78
C ALA A 483 -3.29 -8.18 -18.17
N LEU A 484 -4.61 -8.03 -18.37
CA LEU A 484 -5.50 -9.10 -18.82
C LEU A 484 -5.10 -9.64 -20.20
N GLN A 485 -4.83 -8.76 -21.18
CA GLN A 485 -4.39 -9.17 -22.52
C GLN A 485 -3.08 -9.94 -22.50
N SER A 486 -2.10 -9.51 -21.70
CA SER A 486 -0.81 -10.23 -21.57
C SER A 486 -0.96 -11.63 -20.99
N MET A 487 -1.98 -11.87 -20.17
CA MET A 487 -2.24 -13.17 -19.54
C MET A 487 -3.01 -14.12 -20.45
N THR A 488 -3.93 -13.59 -21.27
CA THR A 488 -4.75 -14.40 -22.20
C THR A 488 -4.03 -14.74 -23.51
N GLY A 489 -2.78 -14.26 -23.71
CA GLY A 489 -1.95 -14.60 -24.87
C GLY A 489 -2.46 -14.03 -26.21
N LYS A 490 -3.28 -12.97 -26.16
CA LYS A 490 -3.66 -12.22 -27.37
C LYS A 490 -2.43 -11.45 -27.88
N ASP A 491 -2.00 -11.75 -29.08
CA ASP A 491 -0.66 -11.47 -29.63
C ASP A 491 -0.26 -9.99 -29.80
N GLU A 492 -1.19 -9.03 -29.76
CA GLU A 492 -0.85 -7.60 -29.73
C GLU A 492 -1.83 -6.86 -28.81
N PRO A 493 -1.34 -6.27 -27.70
CA PRO A 493 -2.17 -5.37 -26.92
C PRO A 493 -2.55 -4.15 -27.77
N LEU A 494 -3.82 -3.78 -27.73
CA LEU A 494 -4.30 -2.57 -28.41
C LEU A 494 -3.55 -1.37 -27.81
N ASP A 495 -2.73 -0.70 -28.62
CA ASP A 495 -2.00 0.51 -28.19
C ASP A 495 -2.95 1.71 -28.20
N LEU A 496 -3.64 1.92 -27.08
CA LEU A 496 -4.59 3.00 -26.88
C LEU A 496 -3.94 4.16 -26.12
N GLY A 497 -3.97 5.34 -26.71
CA GLY A 497 -3.67 6.59 -26.03
C GLY A 497 -4.79 6.96 -25.05
N ILE A 498 -4.68 6.55 -23.77
CA ILE A 498 -5.73 6.76 -22.79
C ILE A 498 -5.37 7.93 -21.87
N LEU A 499 -6.26 8.92 -21.80
CA LEU A 499 -6.17 10.08 -20.93
C LEU A 499 -7.42 10.22 -20.06
N HIS A 500 -7.22 10.62 -18.82
CA HIS A 500 -8.30 11.18 -18.02
C HIS A 500 -8.59 12.61 -18.50
N TYR A 501 -9.85 13.04 -18.52
CA TYR A 501 -10.21 14.34 -19.05
C TYR A 501 -9.45 15.52 -18.42
N SER A 502 -9.07 15.43 -17.14
CA SER A 502 -8.27 16.48 -16.48
C SER A 502 -6.86 16.60 -17.06
N GLN A 503 -6.25 15.48 -17.47
CA GLN A 503 -4.97 15.51 -18.19
C GLN A 503 -5.13 16.10 -19.60
N PHE A 504 -6.22 15.74 -20.26
CA PHE A 504 -6.54 16.26 -21.58
C PHE A 504 -6.77 17.78 -21.55
N LEU A 505 -7.57 18.29 -20.60
CA LEU A 505 -7.78 19.71 -20.39
C LEU A 505 -6.47 20.45 -20.14
N ASN A 506 -5.61 19.90 -19.28
CA ASN A 506 -4.30 20.46 -19.03
C ASN A 506 -3.43 20.51 -20.31
N LYS A 507 -3.46 19.45 -21.13
CA LYS A 507 -2.76 19.40 -22.43
C LYS A 507 -3.23 20.51 -23.38
N VAL A 508 -4.56 20.70 -23.52
CA VAL A 508 -5.13 21.68 -24.46
C VAL A 508 -5.02 23.13 -23.97
N LEU A 509 -4.98 23.36 -22.67
CA LEU A 509 -4.65 24.66 -22.08
C LEU A 509 -3.17 25.03 -22.33
N ARG A 510 -2.26 24.10 -22.09
CA ARG A 510 -0.82 24.33 -22.30
C ARG A 510 -0.43 24.59 -23.75
N ASN A 511 -1.09 23.93 -24.71
CA ASN A 511 -0.84 24.17 -26.14
C ASN A 511 -1.61 25.35 -26.74
N GLY A 512 -2.49 25.99 -25.92
CA GLY A 512 -3.26 27.17 -26.32
C GLY A 512 -4.51 26.89 -27.15
N SER A 513 -4.91 25.61 -27.31
CA SER A 513 -6.15 25.22 -28.01
C SER A 513 -7.41 25.58 -27.21
N LEU A 514 -7.30 25.65 -25.89
CA LEU A 514 -8.34 26.13 -25.01
C LEU A 514 -7.85 27.38 -24.27
N ARG A 515 -8.70 28.41 -24.18
CA ARG A 515 -8.43 29.64 -23.44
C ARG A 515 -9.67 30.02 -22.66
N PHE A 516 -9.47 30.67 -21.53
CA PHE A 516 -10.58 31.17 -20.72
C PHE A 516 -10.99 32.57 -21.16
N ASP A 517 -12.29 32.79 -21.34
CA ASP A 517 -12.85 34.03 -21.86
C ASP A 517 -13.17 35.03 -20.73
N LYS A 518 -13.49 34.48 -19.54
CA LYS A 518 -13.87 35.33 -18.40
C LYS A 518 -13.29 34.87 -17.07
N PRO A 519 -12.98 35.81 -16.16
CA PRO A 519 -12.51 35.48 -14.83
C PRO A 519 -13.67 34.97 -13.96
N LEU A 520 -13.36 34.09 -13.00
CA LEU A 520 -14.26 33.65 -11.94
C LEU A 520 -13.70 34.13 -10.59
N ASP A 521 -14.46 34.95 -9.85
CA ASP A 521 -14.06 35.36 -8.50
C ASP A 521 -14.52 34.30 -7.47
N LEU A 522 -13.77 33.18 -7.42
CA LEU A 522 -14.10 32.02 -6.61
C LEU A 522 -12.91 31.51 -5.80
N THR A 523 -13.16 31.23 -4.51
CA THR A 523 -12.23 30.42 -3.71
C THR A 523 -12.66 28.95 -3.80
N VAL A 524 -11.74 28.12 -4.27
CA VAL A 524 -11.97 26.70 -4.60
C VAL A 524 -11.08 25.81 -3.75
N THR A 525 -11.60 24.68 -3.29
CA THR A 525 -10.81 23.58 -2.77
C THR A 525 -10.94 22.35 -3.65
N TYR A 526 -9.94 21.45 -3.63
CA TYR A 526 -9.93 20.29 -4.53
C TYR A 526 -9.91 18.97 -3.77
N HIS A 527 -10.82 18.07 -4.13
CA HIS A 527 -10.82 16.68 -3.65
C HIS A 527 -10.06 15.80 -4.64
N ASP A 528 -8.99 15.17 -4.18
CA ASP A 528 -8.22 14.21 -4.98
C ASP A 528 -8.92 12.85 -5.05
N PRO A 529 -9.45 12.42 -6.20
CA PRO A 529 -10.01 11.09 -6.36
C PRO A 529 -8.92 10.03 -6.22
N CYS A 530 -9.17 9.00 -5.42
CA CYS A 530 -8.16 7.99 -5.11
C CYS A 530 -7.67 7.23 -6.35
N TYR A 531 -8.54 6.94 -7.31
CA TYR A 531 -8.18 6.26 -8.55
C TYR A 531 -7.41 7.15 -9.54
N LEU A 532 -7.50 8.47 -9.41
CA LEU A 532 -6.67 9.40 -10.19
C LEU A 532 -5.31 9.59 -9.52
N GLY A 533 -5.29 9.89 -8.22
CA GLY A 533 -4.09 10.18 -7.44
C GLY A 533 -3.34 8.90 -7.05
N ARG A 534 -3.80 8.18 -6.03
CA ARG A 534 -3.05 7.04 -5.44
C ARG A 534 -2.82 5.87 -6.40
N TYR A 535 -3.72 5.65 -7.34
CA TYR A 535 -3.58 4.57 -8.33
C TYR A 535 -2.76 4.97 -9.55
N ASN A 536 -2.74 6.25 -9.94
CA ASN A 536 -2.14 6.70 -11.20
C ASN A 536 -1.18 7.89 -11.06
N ASP A 537 -0.93 8.37 -9.84
CA ASP A 537 -0.02 9.48 -9.51
C ASP A 537 -0.36 10.81 -10.23
N ILE A 538 -1.65 11.04 -10.53
CA ILE A 538 -2.14 12.24 -11.20
C ILE A 538 -2.75 13.18 -10.16
N TYR A 539 -1.94 14.12 -9.65
CA TYR A 539 -2.32 15.11 -8.66
C TYR A 539 -2.29 16.54 -9.20
N GLU A 540 -1.33 16.85 -10.08
CA GLU A 540 -1.09 18.23 -10.50
C GLU A 540 -1.94 18.66 -11.70
N ALA A 541 -2.25 17.77 -12.64
CA ALA A 541 -3.03 18.14 -13.82
C ALA A 541 -4.38 18.81 -13.50
N PRO A 542 -5.21 18.32 -12.56
CA PRO A 542 -6.43 19.02 -12.13
C PRO A 542 -6.14 20.38 -11.49
N ARG A 543 -5.08 20.49 -10.69
CA ARG A 543 -4.69 21.73 -10.01
C ARG A 543 -4.22 22.79 -10.98
N GLU A 544 -3.43 22.39 -11.98
CA GLU A 544 -2.99 23.29 -13.06
C GLU A 544 -4.17 23.84 -13.87
N VAL A 545 -5.19 22.99 -14.15
CA VAL A 545 -6.43 23.44 -14.79
C VAL A 545 -7.16 24.47 -13.92
N ILE A 546 -7.39 24.17 -12.63
CA ILE A 546 -8.06 25.06 -11.70
C ILE A 546 -7.34 26.42 -11.59
N THR A 547 -6.03 26.38 -11.39
CA THR A 547 -5.24 27.60 -11.17
C THR A 547 -5.01 28.42 -12.44
N SER A 548 -5.21 27.84 -13.62
CA SER A 548 -5.15 28.57 -14.88
C SER A 548 -6.42 29.39 -15.18
N ILE A 549 -7.54 29.16 -14.47
CA ILE A 549 -8.76 29.96 -14.60
C ILE A 549 -8.54 31.32 -13.93
N PRO A 550 -8.65 32.44 -14.69
CA PRO A 550 -8.45 33.77 -14.12
C PRO A 550 -9.40 34.06 -12.95
N GLY A 551 -8.88 34.60 -11.84
CA GLY A 551 -9.66 34.97 -10.65
C GLY A 551 -9.94 33.82 -9.68
N VAL A 552 -9.70 32.57 -10.06
CA VAL A 552 -9.86 31.42 -9.15
C VAL A 552 -8.68 31.32 -8.18
N LYS A 553 -9.01 31.17 -6.89
CA LYS A 553 -8.03 30.94 -5.82
C LYS A 553 -8.18 29.53 -5.27
N LEU A 554 -7.18 28.69 -5.48
CA LEU A 554 -7.13 27.34 -4.90
C LEU A 554 -6.64 27.39 -3.45
N VAL A 555 -7.39 26.75 -2.53
CA VAL A 555 -7.04 26.56 -1.12
C VAL A 555 -7.07 25.06 -0.85
N GLU A 556 -5.94 24.50 -0.44
CA GLU A 556 -5.85 23.06 -0.16
C GLU A 556 -6.48 22.68 1.18
N MET A 557 -7.12 21.52 1.21
CA MET A 557 -7.51 20.85 2.46
C MET A 557 -6.27 20.33 3.20
N SER A 558 -6.38 20.08 4.50
CA SER A 558 -5.27 19.55 5.31
C SER A 558 -4.80 18.20 4.80
N HIS A 559 -5.73 17.32 4.41
CA HIS A 559 -5.43 16.05 3.75
C HIS A 559 -5.65 16.18 2.24
N ASN A 560 -4.57 16.31 1.49
CA ASN A 560 -4.60 16.44 0.04
C ASN A 560 -3.62 15.48 -0.63
N ARG A 561 -3.66 15.36 -1.94
CA ARG A 561 -2.85 14.46 -2.75
C ARG A 561 -2.92 13.01 -2.23
N SER A 562 -1.78 12.38 -1.94
CA SER A 562 -1.74 10.99 -1.46
C SER A 562 -2.40 10.79 -0.09
N GLU A 563 -2.51 11.85 0.72
CA GLU A 563 -3.13 11.83 2.04
C GLU A 563 -4.64 12.14 2.01
N SER A 564 -5.22 12.48 0.85
CA SER A 564 -6.64 12.84 0.69
C SER A 564 -7.57 11.84 1.37
N LEU A 565 -8.55 12.34 2.13
CA LEU A 565 -9.60 11.50 2.72
C LEU A 565 -10.51 10.93 1.61
N CYS A 566 -11.15 9.79 1.88
CA CYS A 566 -11.98 9.09 0.92
C CYS A 566 -13.40 9.68 0.83
N CYS A 567 -13.97 9.70 -0.38
CA CYS A 567 -15.39 10.05 -0.57
C CYS A 567 -16.37 8.94 -0.19
N GLY A 568 -15.86 7.71 0.08
CA GLY A 568 -16.69 6.57 0.45
C GLY A 568 -17.32 5.78 -0.70
N GLY A 569 -17.24 6.23 -1.97
CA GLY A 569 -17.96 5.60 -3.09
C GLY A 569 -17.27 4.41 -3.77
N GLY A 570 -15.96 4.22 -3.54
CA GLY A 570 -15.18 3.16 -4.20
C GLY A 570 -15.45 1.74 -3.67
N GLY A 571 -14.87 0.71 -4.33
CA GLY A 571 -14.93 -0.67 -3.86
C GLY A 571 -16.33 -1.28 -3.81
N GLY A 572 -17.28 -0.79 -4.59
CA GLY A 572 -18.67 -1.22 -4.56
C GLY A 572 -19.50 -0.62 -3.41
N ARG A 573 -18.92 0.26 -2.59
CA ARG A 573 -19.56 0.84 -1.42
C ARG A 573 -20.78 1.71 -1.75
N MET A 574 -20.76 2.43 -2.86
CA MET A 574 -21.90 3.22 -3.33
C MET A 574 -23.18 2.38 -3.52
N TRP A 575 -23.03 1.07 -3.68
CA TRP A 575 -24.11 0.12 -3.92
C TRP A 575 -24.44 -0.74 -2.69
N GLN A 576 -24.12 -0.26 -1.51
CA GLN A 576 -24.40 -0.95 -0.25
C GLN A 576 -25.24 -0.06 0.64
N GLU A 577 -26.01 -0.67 1.54
CA GLU A 577 -26.73 0.05 2.61
C GLU A 577 -25.73 0.55 3.66
N ASP A 578 -26.21 1.43 4.54
CA ASP A 578 -25.40 1.95 5.65
C ASP A 578 -24.82 0.80 6.48
N LEU A 579 -23.49 0.77 6.56
CA LEU A 579 -22.75 -0.24 7.26
C LEU A 579 -22.33 0.36 8.61
N ASP A 580 -23.03 0.09 9.67
CA ASP A 580 -22.69 0.37 11.08
C ASP A 580 -21.54 1.40 11.30
N ALA A 581 -21.65 2.57 10.67
CA ALA A 581 -20.67 3.65 10.75
C ALA A 581 -21.12 4.68 11.79
N ASP A 582 -20.18 5.25 12.55
CA ASP A 582 -20.47 6.39 13.44
C ASP A 582 -20.73 7.66 12.64
N GLU A 583 -20.02 7.84 11.52
CA GLU A 583 -20.13 8.96 10.59
C GLU A 583 -19.80 8.49 9.17
N LYS A 584 -20.48 9.03 8.13
CA LYS A 584 -20.14 8.67 6.74
C LYS A 584 -18.79 9.24 6.32
N MET A 585 -18.00 8.49 5.56
CA MET A 585 -16.71 8.94 5.04
C MET A 585 -16.82 10.23 4.21
N SER A 586 -17.92 10.37 3.44
CA SER A 586 -18.22 11.57 2.66
C SER A 586 -18.50 12.78 3.55
N GLU A 587 -19.16 12.59 4.71
CA GLU A 587 -19.47 13.64 5.69
C GLU A 587 -18.18 14.13 6.38
N ILE A 588 -17.27 13.23 6.76
CA ILE A 588 -15.95 13.58 7.27
C ILE A 588 -15.20 14.44 6.24
N ARG A 589 -15.25 14.05 4.96
CA ARG A 589 -14.54 14.76 3.89
C ARG A 589 -15.14 16.13 3.58
N ILE A 590 -16.48 16.25 3.55
CA ILE A 590 -17.12 17.53 3.28
C ILE A 590 -16.93 18.52 4.44
N SER A 591 -16.88 18.03 5.68
CA SER A 591 -16.58 18.85 6.86
C SER A 591 -15.17 19.44 6.79
N GLU A 592 -14.19 18.67 6.32
CA GLU A 592 -12.82 19.15 6.09
C GLU A 592 -12.77 20.22 4.98
N ALA A 593 -13.56 20.03 3.90
CA ALA A 593 -13.66 21.02 2.83
C ALA A 593 -14.28 22.34 3.33
N ALA A 594 -15.34 22.26 4.12
CA ALA A 594 -16.00 23.43 4.71
C ALA A 594 -15.03 24.22 5.64
N ALA A 595 -14.15 23.53 6.36
CA ALA A 595 -13.14 24.16 7.21
C ALA A 595 -12.14 25.05 6.44
N THR A 596 -11.96 24.86 5.14
CA THR A 596 -11.14 25.71 4.26
C THR A 596 -11.78 27.08 3.98
N LYS A 597 -13.09 27.20 4.21
CA LYS A 597 -13.92 28.36 3.83
C LYS A 597 -13.97 28.62 2.32
N ALA A 598 -13.70 27.60 1.50
CA ALA A 598 -13.87 27.66 0.07
C ALA A 598 -15.39 27.73 -0.27
N GLN A 599 -15.72 28.44 -1.34
CA GLN A 599 -17.09 28.53 -1.86
C GLN A 599 -17.46 27.29 -2.67
N VAL A 600 -16.44 26.67 -3.28
CA VAL A 600 -16.62 25.52 -4.17
C VAL A 600 -15.61 24.42 -3.80
N MET A 601 -16.11 23.19 -3.68
CA MET A 601 -15.31 21.99 -3.67
C MET A 601 -15.34 21.34 -5.04
N VAL A 602 -14.18 21.27 -5.70
CA VAL A 602 -14.04 20.65 -7.02
C VAL A 602 -13.53 19.23 -6.90
N THR A 603 -14.07 18.33 -7.69
CA THR A 603 -13.55 16.98 -7.88
C THR A 603 -13.43 16.63 -9.36
N ALA A 604 -12.68 15.57 -9.69
CA ALA A 604 -12.54 15.07 -11.05
C ALA A 604 -12.95 13.59 -11.14
N CYS A 605 -14.11 13.25 -10.55
CA CYS A 605 -14.66 11.91 -10.54
C CYS A 605 -16.18 11.94 -10.34
N PRO A 606 -16.97 11.31 -11.23
CA PRO A 606 -18.42 11.32 -11.11
C PRO A 606 -18.94 10.62 -9.83
N LEU A 607 -18.27 9.57 -9.35
CA LEU A 607 -18.65 8.92 -8.09
C LEU A 607 -18.36 9.82 -6.89
N CYS A 608 -17.19 10.47 -6.87
CA CYS A 608 -16.88 11.43 -5.79
C CYS A 608 -17.85 12.61 -5.79
N LEU A 609 -18.24 13.12 -6.97
CA LEU A 609 -19.22 14.21 -7.10
C LEU A 609 -20.53 13.83 -6.41
N ILE A 610 -21.10 12.67 -6.75
CA ILE A 610 -22.37 12.20 -6.19
C ILE A 610 -22.30 12.07 -4.67
N MET A 611 -21.25 11.39 -4.17
CA MET A 611 -21.09 11.13 -2.73
C MET A 611 -20.89 12.42 -1.93
N LEU A 612 -20.11 13.35 -2.44
CA LEU A 612 -19.79 14.59 -1.73
C LEU A 612 -20.90 15.62 -1.82
N GLU A 613 -21.64 15.68 -2.94
CA GLU A 613 -22.81 16.53 -3.07
C GLU A 613 -23.94 16.06 -2.14
N ASP A 614 -24.18 14.75 -2.04
CA ASP A 614 -25.13 14.17 -1.10
C ASP A 614 -24.74 14.51 0.35
N ALA A 615 -23.45 14.35 0.70
CA ALA A 615 -22.95 14.71 2.02
C ALA A 615 -23.09 16.22 2.33
N ALA A 616 -22.87 17.10 1.34
CA ALA A 616 -23.07 18.54 1.53
C ALA A 616 -24.54 18.86 1.86
N LYS A 617 -25.49 18.23 1.18
CA LYS A 617 -26.95 18.38 1.44
C LYS A 617 -27.31 17.81 2.81
N THR A 618 -26.84 16.60 3.14
CA THR A 618 -27.14 15.95 4.41
C THR A 618 -26.65 16.77 5.60
N ASN A 619 -25.50 17.43 5.46
CA ASN A 619 -24.92 18.29 6.50
C ASN A 619 -25.41 19.76 6.45
N GLY A 620 -26.34 20.11 5.56
CA GLY A 620 -26.89 21.47 5.42
C GLY A 620 -25.83 22.50 4.99
N LEU A 621 -24.86 22.08 4.18
CA LEU A 621 -23.73 22.90 3.71
C LEU A 621 -23.92 23.39 2.27
N GLU A 622 -25.00 23.01 1.58
CA GLU A 622 -25.25 23.27 0.17
C GLU A 622 -25.27 24.78 -0.20
N ASP A 623 -25.69 25.64 0.74
CA ASP A 623 -25.71 27.10 0.55
C ASP A 623 -24.33 27.75 0.75
N SER A 624 -23.40 27.09 1.46
CA SER A 624 -22.09 27.63 1.82
C SER A 624 -20.91 26.99 1.08
N LEU A 625 -21.06 25.74 0.63
CA LEU A 625 -20.04 24.98 -0.08
C LEU A 625 -20.68 24.18 -1.22
N ARG A 626 -20.56 24.69 -2.44
CA ARG A 626 -21.04 23.99 -3.63
C ARG A 626 -20.06 22.91 -4.07
N VAL A 627 -20.54 21.69 -4.34
CA VAL A 627 -19.72 20.62 -4.92
C VAL A 627 -19.88 20.61 -6.43
N MET A 628 -18.76 20.59 -7.17
CA MET A 628 -18.74 20.66 -8.63
C MET A 628 -17.72 19.69 -9.21
N ASP A 629 -17.96 19.25 -10.44
CA ASP A 629 -16.92 18.62 -11.25
C ASP A 629 -16.00 19.66 -11.88
N LEU A 630 -14.76 19.27 -12.17
CA LEU A 630 -13.78 20.15 -12.83
C LEU A 630 -14.27 20.66 -14.21
N ASN A 631 -15.01 19.83 -14.96
CA ASN A 631 -15.60 20.25 -16.24
C ASN A 631 -16.62 21.39 -16.06
N GLU A 632 -17.45 21.33 -15.02
CA GLU A 632 -18.42 22.37 -14.72
C GLU A 632 -17.73 23.69 -14.37
N LEU A 633 -16.65 23.65 -13.59
CA LEU A 633 -15.85 24.83 -13.26
C LEU A 633 -15.19 25.44 -14.51
N VAL A 634 -14.63 24.61 -15.38
CA VAL A 634 -14.02 25.05 -16.64
C VAL A 634 -15.06 25.67 -17.56
N GLU A 635 -16.23 25.03 -17.75
CA GLU A 635 -17.33 25.54 -18.58
C GLU A 635 -17.81 26.93 -18.13
N MET A 636 -17.85 27.19 -16.80
CA MET A 636 -18.22 28.50 -16.27
C MET A 636 -17.27 29.62 -16.68
N ALA A 637 -16.02 29.33 -17.00
CA ALA A 637 -15.00 30.30 -17.42
C ALA A 637 -14.98 30.52 -18.94
N LEU A 638 -15.83 29.83 -19.69
CA LEU A 638 -15.99 29.99 -21.14
C LEU A 638 -17.20 30.85 -21.47
N ASP A 639 -17.16 31.61 -22.54
CA ASP A 639 -18.35 32.29 -23.07
C ASP A 639 -19.16 31.30 -23.92
N HIS A 640 -20.46 31.20 -23.60
CA HIS A 640 -21.37 30.48 -24.47
C HIS A 640 -21.80 31.44 -25.60
N GLN A 641 -21.25 31.18 -26.82
CA GLN A 641 -21.76 31.82 -28.04
C GLN A 641 -23.13 31.29 -28.43
#